data_e0113bc0c97aedddf30d32dbc9d0a3be
#
_entry.id   e0113bc0c97aedddf30d32dbc9d0a3be
#
_cell.length_a   1.000
_cell.length_b   1.000
_cell.length_c   1.000
_cell.angle_alpha   90.00
_cell.angle_beta   90.00
_cell.angle_gamma   90.00
#
_symmetry.space_group_name_H-M   'P 1'
#
loop_
_entity.id
_entity.type
_entity.pdbx_description
1 polymer ?
#
loop_
_entity_poly.entity_id
_entity_poly.type
_entity_poly.pdbx_seq_one_letter_code
_entity_poly.pdbx_strand_id
1 'polypeptide(L)'
;MKNFEQWNGFKGNRWKEKIDVRNFIGMNYTPYDGDASFLEGPTEATEKLWGKLQALQKEERAKGGVLDMETEVVTSLTAYGPGYIDEETKDLEKVVGLQTDKPLKRAFMPYGGIKMAEQACETYGYKVSDKIKDVFHNYEFKTHNQGVFDIYTPEMKIARHNKILTGLPDTYGRGRIVGDYRRVALYGIDALIEGKQKDFAACDRQGMRRYDFQLREEIADQIRALKGMKVMAESYGYDISKPAKDAREAFQWLYFGYLAAIKTQNGAAMSVGRISTFLDIYIERDLQNGTLTEKEAQELVDHMVMKFRMVKFARIPSYNQLFSGDPVWATLEVAGMGQDGRSMVTKNDYRFLHTLEDMGPAPEPNLTVLYSSRLPENFKKYAANISVTTSSVQYENDDVMRPVWGDDYSICCCVSATETGKEMQFFGARANLAKCLLYAINGGVDEKTKQQVGPSYQPITSEYLDYDEVIAKYDQMMDWLAHLYVGTLNMIHYMHDKYYYEAAEMALIDTKVERSFATGIAGFSHVVDSLSAIKYAKVKAIRDEDGITTDFQVEGDFPRYGNDDDRADEIATTLLSTFLEKLKHIHTYRDSKPTTSILTITSNVVYGKATGSLPDGRKAGEPLAPGANPSYGAEQNGLLASLNSVAKLDYEDALDGISNTQTINPDALGHSDDERSENLVHVLDGYFDQGAHHLNVNVFGKEKLIDAMEHPEKEEYANFTIRVSGYAVKFIDLTREQQLDVIARTCHDRM
;
A
#
# COMPACT_ATOMS: atom_id res chain seq x y z
N MET A 1 -10.46 15.10 29.84
CA MET A 1 -11.57 14.20 29.40
C MET A 1 -12.32 13.69 30.63
N LYS A 2 -13.56 13.21 30.48
CA LYS A 2 -14.29 12.53 31.56
C LYS A 2 -13.58 11.23 31.91
N ASN A 3 -13.60 10.81 33.17
CA ASN A 3 -13.12 9.50 33.55
C ASN A 3 -14.23 8.48 33.25
N PHE A 4 -13.95 7.44 32.48
CA PHE A 4 -14.91 6.43 32.10
C PHE A 4 -14.70 5.15 32.92
N GLU A 5 -15.78 4.47 33.29
CA GLU A 5 -15.74 3.20 34.02
C GLU A 5 -14.99 2.11 33.20
N GLN A 6 -15.13 2.13 31.87
CA GLN A 6 -14.46 1.21 30.95
C GLN A 6 -12.93 1.27 31.04
N TRP A 7 -12.37 2.37 31.56
CA TRP A 7 -10.94 2.53 31.78
C TRP A 7 -10.40 1.93 33.08
N ASN A 8 -11.30 1.42 33.95
CA ASN A 8 -10.89 0.80 35.17
C ASN A 8 -10.00 -0.42 34.91
N GLY A 9 -8.93 -0.55 35.69
CA GLY A 9 -7.93 -1.60 35.54
C GLY A 9 -6.79 -1.28 34.59
N PHE A 10 -6.91 -0.27 33.69
CA PHE A 10 -5.82 0.16 32.82
C PHE A 10 -4.90 1.16 33.51
N LYS A 11 -3.59 0.98 33.29
CA LYS A 11 -2.51 1.79 33.86
C LYS A 11 -2.27 3.08 33.05
N GLY A 12 -1.69 4.08 33.74
CA GLY A 12 -1.34 5.35 33.12
C GLY A 12 -2.42 6.40 33.21
N ASN A 13 -2.02 7.68 33.19
CA ASN A 13 -2.92 8.83 33.30
C ASN A 13 -2.89 9.74 32.07
N ARG A 14 -1.75 9.86 31.38
CA ARG A 14 -1.58 10.79 30.28
C ARG A 14 -2.60 10.56 29.16
N TRP A 15 -2.85 9.31 28.76
CA TRP A 15 -3.84 8.95 27.74
C TRP A 15 -5.30 9.18 28.20
N LYS A 16 -5.55 9.29 29.53
CA LYS A 16 -6.86 9.63 30.08
C LYS A 16 -7.13 11.14 30.05
N GLU A 17 -6.09 11.96 30.01
CA GLU A 17 -6.16 13.43 30.01
C GLU A 17 -6.29 13.98 28.58
N LYS A 18 -5.60 13.36 27.62
CA LYS A 18 -5.61 13.72 26.21
C LYS A 18 -5.59 12.46 25.32
N ILE A 19 -5.92 12.61 24.06
CA ILE A 19 -5.83 11.52 23.11
C ILE A 19 -4.34 11.14 22.93
N ASP A 20 -3.97 9.93 23.39
CA ASP A 20 -2.60 9.41 23.32
C ASP A 20 -2.61 7.88 23.38
N VAL A 21 -2.99 7.25 22.27
CA VAL A 21 -3.09 5.79 22.16
C VAL A 21 -1.72 5.12 22.36
N ARG A 22 -0.63 5.74 21.85
CA ARG A 22 0.73 5.25 22.08
C ARG A 22 1.05 5.11 23.58
N ASN A 23 0.70 6.12 24.39
CA ASN A 23 0.92 6.05 25.84
C ASN A 23 0.07 4.95 26.49
N PHE A 24 -1.18 4.76 26.03
CA PHE A 24 -2.02 3.66 26.50
C PHE A 24 -1.36 2.30 26.24
N ILE A 25 -0.89 2.08 25.01
CA ILE A 25 -0.20 0.83 24.63
C ILE A 25 1.03 0.64 25.51
N GLY A 26 1.95 1.60 25.55
CA GLY A 26 3.21 1.50 26.27
C GLY A 26 3.06 1.21 27.77
N MET A 27 1.93 1.62 28.37
CA MET A 27 1.62 1.40 29.79
C MET A 27 0.93 0.07 30.07
N ASN A 28 0.29 -0.57 29.06
CA ASN A 28 -0.64 -1.67 29.32
C ASN A 28 -0.32 -2.97 28.58
N TYR A 29 0.44 -2.95 27.46
CA TYR A 29 0.74 -4.19 26.74
C TYR A 29 1.70 -5.08 27.50
N THR A 30 1.63 -6.37 27.24
CA THR A 30 2.49 -7.40 27.82
C THR A 30 3.29 -8.06 26.68
N PRO A 31 4.61 -7.85 26.60
CA PRO A 31 5.44 -8.57 25.64
C PRO A 31 5.30 -10.10 25.81
N TYR A 32 5.30 -10.82 24.69
CA TYR A 32 5.23 -12.26 24.66
C TYR A 32 6.45 -12.84 23.96
N ASP A 33 7.18 -13.71 24.62
CA ASP A 33 8.39 -14.40 24.13
C ASP A 33 8.22 -15.92 24.04
N GLY A 34 7.01 -16.42 24.34
CA GLY A 34 6.66 -17.83 24.19
C GLY A 34 6.47 -18.23 22.72
N ASP A 35 6.06 -19.46 22.52
CA ASP A 35 5.79 -20.05 21.21
C ASP A 35 4.30 -20.00 20.82
N ALA A 36 3.97 -20.61 19.68
CA ALA A 36 2.63 -20.66 19.12
C ALA A 36 1.72 -21.73 19.75
N SER A 37 2.15 -22.43 20.81
CA SER A 37 1.42 -23.58 21.37
C SER A 37 0.07 -23.24 22.01
N PHE A 38 -0.20 -21.96 22.28
CA PHE A 38 -1.50 -21.50 22.81
C PHE A 38 -2.57 -21.33 21.71
N LEU A 39 -2.17 -21.31 20.44
CA LEU A 39 -3.08 -21.18 19.31
C LEU A 39 -3.98 -22.40 19.18
N GLU A 40 -5.24 -22.15 18.90
CA GLU A 40 -6.23 -23.19 18.64
C GLU A 40 -6.76 -23.00 17.21
N GLY A 41 -7.22 -24.09 16.60
CA GLY A 41 -7.85 -24.05 15.29
C GLY A 41 -9.15 -23.22 15.27
N PRO A 42 -9.72 -23.00 14.07
CA PRO A 42 -10.91 -22.16 13.91
C PRO A 42 -12.11 -22.71 14.68
N THR A 43 -13.01 -21.81 15.08
CA THR A 43 -14.29 -22.22 15.66
C THR A 43 -15.24 -22.73 14.59
N GLU A 44 -16.28 -23.48 14.99
CA GLU A 44 -17.36 -23.87 14.06
C GLU A 44 -18.01 -22.65 13.38
N ALA A 45 -18.13 -21.53 14.09
CA ALA A 45 -18.65 -20.28 13.54
C ALA A 45 -17.71 -19.71 12.46
N THR A 46 -16.40 -19.68 12.73
CA THR A 46 -15.38 -19.28 11.76
C THR A 46 -15.45 -20.16 10.50
N GLU A 47 -15.42 -21.49 10.66
CA GLU A 47 -15.49 -22.43 9.53
C GLU A 47 -16.75 -22.23 8.70
N LYS A 48 -17.91 -22.06 9.34
CA LYS A 48 -19.18 -21.87 8.65
C LYS A 48 -19.25 -20.55 7.88
N LEU A 49 -18.87 -19.45 8.49
CA LEU A 49 -18.87 -18.14 7.85
C LEU A 49 -17.82 -18.08 6.72
N TRP A 50 -16.64 -18.61 6.97
CA TRP A 50 -15.58 -18.66 5.95
C TRP A 50 -15.99 -19.55 4.77
N GLY A 51 -16.60 -20.71 5.00
CA GLY A 51 -17.13 -21.57 3.94
C GLY A 51 -18.17 -20.86 3.06
N LYS A 52 -19.06 -20.05 3.67
CA LYS A 52 -20.01 -19.22 2.89
C LYS A 52 -19.31 -18.16 2.07
N LEU A 53 -18.33 -17.48 2.65
CA LEU A 53 -17.56 -16.45 1.94
C LEU A 53 -16.74 -17.06 0.78
N GLN A 54 -16.13 -18.23 0.98
CA GLN A 54 -15.44 -18.96 -0.10
C GLN A 54 -16.38 -19.34 -1.24
N ALA A 55 -17.61 -19.75 -0.93
CA ALA A 55 -18.61 -20.05 -1.95
C ALA A 55 -18.96 -18.82 -2.79
N LEU A 56 -19.15 -17.66 -2.14
CA LEU A 56 -19.37 -16.38 -2.83
C LEU A 56 -18.15 -15.94 -3.68
N GLN A 57 -16.94 -16.13 -3.18
CA GLN A 57 -15.71 -15.85 -3.95
C GLN A 57 -15.55 -16.78 -5.16
N LYS A 58 -15.97 -18.04 -5.03
CA LYS A 58 -16.00 -18.99 -6.16
C LYS A 58 -17.02 -18.55 -7.22
N GLU A 59 -18.20 -18.08 -6.79
CA GLU A 59 -19.21 -17.52 -7.68
C GLU A 59 -18.70 -16.22 -8.35
N GLU A 60 -18.04 -15.34 -7.60
CA GLU A 60 -17.43 -14.12 -8.12
C GLU A 60 -16.45 -14.44 -9.26
N ARG A 61 -15.57 -15.42 -9.07
CA ARG A 61 -14.64 -15.89 -10.13
C ARG A 61 -15.38 -16.43 -11.34
N ALA A 62 -16.40 -17.26 -11.12
CA ALA A 62 -17.19 -17.83 -12.21
C ALA A 62 -17.93 -16.76 -13.05
N LYS A 63 -18.22 -15.60 -12.45
CA LYS A 63 -18.81 -14.42 -13.11
C LYS A 63 -17.77 -13.46 -13.71
N GLY A 64 -16.51 -13.84 -13.78
CA GLY A 64 -15.47 -12.98 -14.36
C GLY A 64 -14.89 -11.93 -13.39
N GLY A 65 -14.95 -12.19 -12.08
CA GLY A 65 -14.30 -11.37 -11.04
C GLY A 65 -15.19 -10.28 -10.42
N VAL A 66 -16.50 -10.26 -10.74
CA VAL A 66 -17.47 -9.35 -10.09
C VAL A 66 -18.73 -10.12 -9.74
N LEU A 67 -19.01 -10.26 -8.45
CA LEU A 67 -20.21 -10.94 -7.97
C LEU A 67 -21.44 -10.08 -8.12
N ASP A 68 -21.38 -8.84 -7.63
CA ASP A 68 -22.45 -7.85 -7.65
C ASP A 68 -21.86 -6.44 -7.61
N MET A 69 -22.64 -5.46 -8.11
CA MET A 69 -22.24 -4.06 -8.17
C MET A 69 -23.42 -3.16 -7.78
N GLU A 70 -23.14 -2.15 -6.97
CA GLU A 70 -24.10 -1.11 -6.63
C GLU A 70 -24.39 -0.24 -7.86
N THR A 71 -25.65 0.01 -8.14
CA THR A 71 -26.08 0.83 -9.27
C THR A 71 -27.13 1.89 -8.91
N GLU A 72 -27.67 1.81 -7.68
CA GLU A 72 -28.81 2.63 -7.25
C GLU A 72 -28.45 3.66 -6.19
N VAL A 73 -27.33 3.45 -5.47
CA VAL A 73 -26.96 4.26 -4.32
C VAL A 73 -25.47 4.62 -4.39
N VAL A 74 -25.16 5.90 -4.21
CA VAL A 74 -23.76 6.33 -3.94
C VAL A 74 -23.44 5.97 -2.50
N THR A 75 -22.40 5.16 -2.32
CA THR A 75 -22.00 4.65 -1.00
C THR A 75 -21.58 5.78 -0.07
N SER A 76 -22.11 5.79 1.14
CA SER A 76 -21.78 6.72 2.22
C SER A 76 -21.99 6.04 3.57
N LEU A 77 -21.64 6.72 4.66
CA LEU A 77 -21.74 6.17 6.03
C LEU A 77 -23.11 5.57 6.35
N THR A 78 -24.17 6.19 5.86
CA THR A 78 -25.57 5.84 6.19
C THR A 78 -26.40 5.45 4.96
N ALA A 79 -25.73 5.11 3.85
CA ALA A 79 -26.41 4.76 2.60
C ALA A 79 -27.19 3.44 2.68
N TYR A 80 -26.79 2.55 3.56
CA TYR A 80 -27.36 1.21 3.71
C TYR A 80 -27.81 0.96 5.14
N GLY A 81 -28.80 0.11 5.30
CA GLY A 81 -29.08 -0.55 6.55
C GLY A 81 -27.99 -1.61 6.90
N PRO A 82 -28.18 -2.35 8.01
CA PRO A 82 -27.21 -3.38 8.40
C PRO A 82 -27.09 -4.49 7.36
N GLY A 83 -25.85 -4.87 7.03
CA GLY A 83 -25.52 -5.98 6.14
C GLY A 83 -24.63 -7.01 6.85
N TYR A 84 -24.80 -8.27 6.50
CA TYR A 84 -24.12 -9.41 7.09
C TYR A 84 -23.55 -10.32 5.99
N ILE A 85 -22.56 -11.16 6.35
CA ILE A 85 -22.04 -12.19 5.43
C ILE A 85 -23.19 -13.09 4.96
N ASP A 86 -24.08 -13.43 5.88
CA ASP A 86 -25.28 -14.18 5.59
C ASP A 86 -26.37 -13.93 6.65
N GLU A 87 -27.53 -13.49 6.21
CA GLU A 87 -28.65 -13.14 7.08
C GLU A 87 -29.15 -14.30 7.96
N GLU A 88 -29.09 -15.54 7.48
CA GLU A 88 -29.56 -16.72 8.23
C GLU A 88 -28.61 -17.07 9.39
N THR A 89 -27.35 -16.71 9.28
CA THR A 89 -26.30 -17.04 10.25
C THR A 89 -25.63 -15.80 10.85
N LYS A 90 -26.24 -14.64 10.76
CA LYS A 90 -25.69 -13.36 11.27
C LYS A 90 -25.33 -13.38 12.74
N ASP A 91 -26.04 -14.17 13.56
CA ASP A 91 -25.76 -14.32 15.00
C ASP A 91 -24.39 -14.98 15.28
N LEU A 92 -23.81 -15.64 14.29
CA LEU A 92 -22.46 -16.20 14.39
C LEU A 92 -21.38 -15.13 14.20
N GLU A 93 -21.68 -14.01 13.53
CA GLU A 93 -20.69 -12.96 13.29
C GLU A 93 -20.32 -12.21 14.59
N LYS A 94 -19.05 -12.28 14.98
CA LYS A 94 -18.53 -11.58 16.18
C LYS A 94 -18.11 -10.14 15.87
N VAL A 95 -17.78 -9.87 14.61
CA VAL A 95 -17.54 -8.53 14.07
C VAL A 95 -18.52 -8.31 12.93
N VAL A 96 -19.43 -7.34 13.04
CA VAL A 96 -20.47 -7.07 12.06
C VAL A 96 -20.19 -5.79 11.28
N GLY A 97 -20.76 -5.70 10.08
CA GLY A 97 -20.70 -4.53 9.22
C GLY A 97 -20.14 -4.85 7.84
N LEU A 98 -20.79 -4.31 6.81
CA LEU A 98 -20.37 -4.44 5.42
C LEU A 98 -20.22 -3.06 4.77
N GLN A 99 -19.37 -2.98 3.76
CA GLN A 99 -19.18 -1.78 2.96
C GLN A 99 -20.45 -1.35 2.22
N THR A 100 -21.24 -2.32 1.74
CA THR A 100 -22.57 -2.16 1.14
C THR A 100 -23.61 -2.94 1.95
N ASP A 101 -24.74 -3.29 1.35
CA ASP A 101 -25.79 -4.12 1.96
C ASP A 101 -25.56 -5.62 1.80
N LYS A 102 -24.61 -6.04 0.94
CA LYS A 102 -24.32 -7.44 0.64
C LYS A 102 -22.83 -7.73 0.59
N PRO A 103 -22.38 -8.96 0.95
CA PRO A 103 -20.99 -9.34 0.85
C PRO A 103 -20.52 -9.33 -0.62
N LEU A 104 -19.29 -8.88 -0.85
CA LEU A 104 -18.65 -8.77 -2.16
C LEU A 104 -19.39 -7.92 -3.20
N LYS A 105 -20.45 -7.21 -2.83
CA LYS A 105 -21.09 -6.20 -3.68
C LYS A 105 -20.21 -4.95 -3.73
N ARG A 106 -19.75 -4.58 -4.92
CA ARG A 106 -18.84 -3.46 -5.11
C ARG A 106 -19.54 -2.12 -4.82
N ALA A 107 -18.90 -1.31 -4.00
CA ALA A 107 -19.37 0.03 -3.65
C ALA A 107 -19.36 0.95 -4.87
N PHE A 108 -20.36 1.83 -4.97
CA PHE A 108 -20.47 2.84 -6.01
C PHE A 108 -19.96 4.19 -5.51
N MET A 109 -18.80 4.59 -6.01
CA MET A 109 -18.12 5.83 -5.62
C MET A 109 -17.62 6.57 -6.87
N PRO A 110 -18.35 7.57 -7.38
CA PRO A 110 -18.03 8.20 -8.66
C PRO A 110 -16.95 9.29 -8.54
N TYR A 111 -15.81 9.02 -7.95
CA TYR A 111 -14.71 9.98 -7.83
C TYR A 111 -14.16 10.44 -9.18
N GLY A 112 -14.00 9.50 -10.11
CA GLY A 112 -13.67 9.80 -11.49
C GLY A 112 -14.81 10.45 -12.28
N GLY A 113 -15.87 10.90 -11.58
CA GLY A 113 -17.11 11.39 -12.17
C GLY A 113 -18.06 10.27 -12.58
N ILE A 114 -19.30 10.65 -12.93
CA ILE A 114 -20.33 9.68 -13.33
C ILE A 114 -19.90 8.83 -14.52
N LYS A 115 -19.16 9.41 -15.48
CA LYS A 115 -18.70 8.73 -16.68
C LYS A 115 -17.83 7.50 -16.36
N MET A 116 -16.97 7.59 -15.35
CA MET A 116 -16.16 6.44 -14.93
C MET A 116 -17.01 5.36 -14.26
N ALA A 117 -17.97 5.75 -13.44
CA ALA A 117 -18.90 4.83 -12.81
C ALA A 117 -19.79 4.11 -13.86
N GLU A 118 -20.25 4.81 -14.89
CA GLU A 118 -20.96 4.21 -16.04
C GLU A 118 -20.08 3.21 -16.76
N GLN A 119 -18.84 3.56 -17.07
CA GLN A 119 -17.89 2.67 -17.74
C GLN A 119 -17.57 1.42 -16.88
N ALA A 120 -17.42 1.57 -15.56
CA ALA A 120 -17.21 0.45 -14.66
C ALA A 120 -18.43 -0.49 -14.67
N CYS A 121 -19.64 0.04 -14.55
CA CYS A 121 -20.86 -0.76 -14.61
C CYS A 121 -21.01 -1.47 -15.96
N GLU A 122 -20.85 -0.77 -17.08
CA GLU A 122 -20.94 -1.34 -18.43
C GLU A 122 -19.95 -2.49 -18.64
N THR A 123 -18.72 -2.32 -18.19
CA THR A 123 -17.68 -3.36 -18.30
C THR A 123 -18.11 -4.68 -17.71
N TYR A 124 -18.86 -4.66 -16.60
CA TYR A 124 -19.28 -5.86 -15.88
C TYR A 124 -20.75 -6.24 -16.12
N GLY A 125 -21.40 -5.62 -17.09
CA GLY A 125 -22.79 -5.95 -17.47
C GLY A 125 -23.85 -5.30 -16.58
N TYR A 126 -23.53 -4.24 -15.86
CA TYR A 126 -24.46 -3.46 -15.03
C TYR A 126 -24.77 -2.12 -15.67
N LYS A 127 -25.85 -1.48 -15.22
CA LYS A 127 -26.27 -0.16 -15.68
C LYS A 127 -26.56 0.74 -14.47
N VAL A 128 -25.88 1.88 -14.41
CA VAL A 128 -26.17 2.92 -13.40
C VAL A 128 -27.61 3.39 -13.55
N SER A 129 -28.34 3.57 -12.45
CA SER A 129 -29.73 4.02 -12.47
C SER A 129 -29.86 5.41 -13.08
N ASP A 130 -30.98 5.65 -13.76
CA ASP A 130 -31.26 6.94 -14.37
C ASP A 130 -31.40 8.03 -13.30
N LYS A 131 -31.85 7.70 -12.08
CA LYS A 131 -31.89 8.61 -10.94
C LYS A 131 -30.51 9.18 -10.57
N ILE A 132 -29.49 8.33 -10.51
CA ILE A 132 -28.10 8.79 -10.23
C ILE A 132 -27.58 9.64 -11.39
N LYS A 133 -27.82 9.21 -12.63
CA LYS A 133 -27.43 9.98 -13.82
C LYS A 133 -28.04 11.39 -13.80
N ASP A 134 -29.31 11.50 -13.50
CA ASP A 134 -30.02 12.76 -13.40
C ASP A 134 -29.41 13.70 -12.35
N VAL A 135 -29.02 13.17 -11.18
CA VAL A 135 -28.36 13.99 -10.15
C VAL A 135 -27.04 14.57 -10.68
N PHE A 136 -26.21 13.79 -11.33
CA PHE A 136 -24.92 14.27 -11.82
C PHE A 136 -25.02 15.18 -13.04
N HIS A 137 -26.02 14.99 -13.90
CA HIS A 137 -26.20 15.81 -15.11
C HIS A 137 -27.02 17.08 -14.84
N ASN A 138 -28.09 16.98 -14.07
CA ASN A 138 -28.99 18.12 -13.87
C ASN A 138 -28.52 19.10 -12.79
N TYR A 139 -27.74 18.61 -11.80
CA TYR A 139 -27.22 19.45 -10.74
C TYR A 139 -25.72 19.79 -10.93
N GLU A 140 -25.14 19.42 -12.06
CA GLU A 140 -23.70 19.67 -12.40
C GLU A 140 -22.75 19.36 -11.25
N PHE A 141 -22.91 18.18 -10.63
CA PHE A 141 -22.11 17.78 -9.48
C PHE A 141 -20.66 17.57 -9.89
N LYS A 142 -19.78 18.52 -9.52
CA LYS A 142 -18.36 18.50 -9.86
C LYS A 142 -17.58 17.56 -8.93
N THR A 143 -16.84 16.64 -9.52
CA THR A 143 -15.92 15.72 -8.80
C THR A 143 -14.49 16.25 -8.83
N HIS A 144 -13.59 15.70 -7.98
CA HIS A 144 -12.18 16.05 -8.02
C HIS A 144 -11.55 15.73 -9.38
N ASN A 145 -11.95 14.64 -10.01
CA ASN A 145 -11.46 14.26 -11.35
C ASN A 145 -11.79 15.33 -12.39
N GLN A 146 -13.03 15.80 -12.44
CA GLN A 146 -13.39 16.91 -13.32
C GLN A 146 -12.54 18.15 -13.00
N GLY A 147 -12.40 18.49 -11.74
CA GLY A 147 -11.57 19.61 -11.30
C GLY A 147 -10.13 19.52 -11.79
N VAL A 148 -9.51 18.35 -11.64
CA VAL A 148 -8.12 18.10 -12.10
C VAL A 148 -8.01 18.29 -13.62
N PHE A 149 -8.89 17.65 -14.39
CA PHE A 149 -8.82 17.72 -15.87
C PHE A 149 -9.16 19.09 -16.45
N ASP A 150 -9.93 19.91 -15.71
CA ASP A 150 -10.19 21.30 -16.08
C ASP A 150 -8.91 22.16 -16.05
N ILE A 151 -8.00 21.87 -15.13
CA ILE A 151 -6.82 22.73 -14.90
C ILE A 151 -5.49 22.11 -15.33
N TYR A 152 -5.43 20.85 -15.73
CA TYR A 152 -4.23 20.26 -16.28
C TYR A 152 -3.72 21.06 -17.47
N THR A 153 -2.43 21.43 -17.41
CA THR A 153 -1.76 22.06 -18.55
C THR A 153 -1.64 21.10 -19.75
N PRO A 154 -1.46 21.60 -20.97
CA PRO A 154 -1.16 20.74 -22.12
C PRO A 154 0.04 19.82 -21.88
N GLU A 155 1.08 20.32 -21.24
CA GLU A 155 2.29 19.58 -20.89
C GLU A 155 1.99 18.40 -19.93
N MET A 156 1.21 18.63 -18.88
CA MET A 156 0.79 17.57 -17.96
C MET A 156 -0.05 16.49 -18.65
N LYS A 157 -0.95 16.89 -19.57
CA LYS A 157 -1.75 15.95 -20.37
C LYS A 157 -0.88 15.10 -21.29
N ILE A 158 0.09 15.71 -21.96
CA ILE A 158 1.05 15.03 -22.84
C ILE A 158 1.94 14.06 -22.02
N ALA A 159 2.48 14.50 -20.89
CA ALA A 159 3.30 13.67 -20.02
C ALA A 159 2.52 12.44 -19.48
N ARG A 160 1.28 12.65 -19.05
CA ARG A 160 0.38 11.56 -18.62
C ARG A 160 0.07 10.58 -19.75
N HIS A 161 -0.20 11.11 -20.96
CA HIS A 161 -0.48 10.28 -22.14
C HIS A 161 0.71 9.38 -22.49
N ASN A 162 1.92 9.94 -22.51
CA ASN A 162 3.15 9.24 -22.83
C ASN A 162 3.73 8.41 -21.66
N LYS A 163 3.03 8.34 -20.53
CA LYS A 163 3.41 7.50 -19.38
C LYS A 163 4.76 7.84 -18.73
N ILE A 164 5.24 9.07 -18.88
CA ILE A 164 6.36 9.52 -18.04
C ILE A 164 5.89 9.81 -16.60
N LEU A 165 4.63 10.21 -16.43
CA LEU A 165 3.91 10.22 -15.16
C LEU A 165 2.76 9.21 -15.25
N THR A 166 2.67 8.27 -14.29
CA THR A 166 1.66 7.20 -14.33
C THR A 166 1.14 6.85 -12.94
N GLY A 167 -0.13 6.39 -12.88
CA GLY A 167 -0.79 6.01 -11.63
C GLY A 167 -1.22 7.20 -10.78
N LEU A 168 -1.33 8.38 -11.37
CA LEU A 168 -1.76 9.61 -10.68
C LEU A 168 -3.14 9.43 -10.05
N PRO A 169 -3.37 9.91 -8.79
CA PRO A 169 -4.66 9.82 -8.12
C PRO A 169 -5.63 10.91 -8.63
N ASP A 170 -5.73 11.03 -9.95
CA ASP A 170 -6.61 11.98 -10.64
C ASP A 170 -7.99 11.40 -10.98
N THR A 171 -8.16 10.07 -10.85
CA THR A 171 -9.41 9.36 -11.17
C THR A 171 -9.98 8.51 -10.04
N TYR A 172 -9.28 8.42 -8.92
CA TYR A 172 -9.68 7.65 -7.74
C TYR A 172 -9.34 8.43 -6.47
N GLY A 173 -9.70 7.92 -5.29
CA GLY A 173 -9.44 8.56 -4.01
C GLY A 173 -7.94 8.75 -3.76
N ARG A 174 -7.57 9.77 -2.98
CA ARG A 174 -6.19 10.14 -2.71
C ARG A 174 -5.38 9.01 -2.05
N GLY A 175 -6.00 8.26 -1.13
CA GLY A 175 -5.37 7.21 -0.36
C GLY A 175 -4.32 7.72 0.62
N ARG A 176 -3.59 6.78 1.22
CA ARG A 176 -2.48 7.03 2.13
C ARG A 176 -2.81 7.91 3.33
N ILE A 177 -4.03 7.73 3.85
CA ILE A 177 -4.47 8.22 5.14
C ILE A 177 -4.78 6.99 5.98
N VAL A 178 -4.16 6.86 7.15
CA VAL A 178 -4.48 5.80 8.12
C VAL A 178 -5.15 6.46 9.32
N GLY A 179 -6.46 6.31 9.42
CA GLY A 179 -7.18 6.76 10.61
C GLY A 179 -6.71 5.96 11.83
N ASP A 180 -6.49 6.62 12.96
CA ASP A 180 -6.24 5.89 14.20
C ASP A 180 -7.55 5.29 14.74
N TYR A 181 -7.97 4.18 14.13
CA TYR A 181 -9.22 3.48 14.43
C TYR A 181 -9.31 2.99 15.89
N ARG A 182 -8.16 2.84 16.56
CA ARG A 182 -8.04 2.48 17.99
C ARG A 182 -8.66 3.54 18.88
N ARG A 183 -8.71 4.81 18.43
CA ARG A 183 -9.34 5.92 19.16
C ARG A 183 -10.82 5.67 19.40
N VAL A 184 -11.52 5.03 18.48
CA VAL A 184 -12.94 4.72 18.62
C VAL A 184 -13.15 3.75 19.78
N ALA A 185 -12.33 2.70 19.88
CA ALA A 185 -12.38 1.73 20.97
C ALA A 185 -11.96 2.34 22.31
N LEU A 186 -10.89 3.13 22.35
CA LEU A 186 -10.33 3.63 23.60
C LEU A 186 -11.13 4.78 24.21
N TYR A 187 -11.68 5.68 23.38
CA TYR A 187 -12.32 6.92 23.84
C TYR A 187 -13.83 6.99 23.59
N GLY A 188 -14.34 6.26 22.60
CA GLY A 188 -15.70 6.45 22.11
C GLY A 188 -15.88 7.73 21.30
N ILE A 189 -16.91 7.74 20.48
CA ILE A 189 -17.13 8.84 19.50
C ILE A 189 -17.47 10.17 20.18
N ASP A 190 -18.18 10.18 21.31
CA ASP A 190 -18.55 11.44 21.96
C ASP A 190 -17.33 12.22 22.48
N ALA A 191 -16.33 11.51 23.00
CA ALA A 191 -15.08 12.13 23.44
C ALA A 191 -14.28 12.69 22.24
N LEU A 192 -14.29 11.99 21.10
CA LEU A 192 -13.65 12.46 19.86
C LEU A 192 -14.36 13.70 19.31
N ILE A 193 -15.69 13.73 19.30
CA ILE A 193 -16.48 14.93 18.92
C ILE A 193 -16.15 16.10 19.84
N GLU A 194 -16.11 15.90 21.16
CA GLU A 194 -15.75 16.94 22.13
C GLU A 194 -14.34 17.48 21.85
N GLY A 195 -13.37 16.62 21.55
CA GLY A 195 -12.03 17.02 21.14
C GLY A 195 -12.02 17.91 19.91
N LYS A 196 -12.68 17.48 18.84
CA LYS A 196 -12.78 18.26 17.60
C LYS A 196 -13.55 19.58 17.77
N GLN A 197 -14.56 19.64 18.64
CA GLN A 197 -15.25 20.88 18.98
C GLN A 197 -14.33 21.89 19.70
N LYS A 198 -13.46 21.41 20.58
CA LYS A 198 -12.44 22.25 21.22
C LYS A 198 -11.44 22.81 20.19
N ASP A 199 -10.99 21.96 19.27
CA ASP A 199 -10.10 22.38 18.19
C ASP A 199 -10.78 23.40 17.26
N PHE A 200 -12.05 23.18 16.93
CA PHE A 200 -12.86 24.10 16.14
C PHE A 200 -12.94 25.48 16.82
N ALA A 201 -13.22 25.52 18.12
CA ALA A 201 -13.28 26.77 18.89
C ALA A 201 -11.89 27.45 18.98
N ALA A 202 -10.82 26.69 19.06
CA ALA A 202 -9.45 27.22 19.06
C ALA A 202 -9.04 27.90 17.75
N CYS A 203 -9.71 27.57 16.64
CA CYS A 203 -9.53 28.22 15.34
C CYS A 203 -10.25 29.57 15.23
N ASP A 204 -10.94 30.04 16.27
CA ASP A 204 -11.66 31.30 16.25
C ASP A 204 -10.71 32.49 16.49
N ARG A 205 -10.21 33.08 15.40
CA ARG A 205 -9.23 34.17 15.42
C ARG A 205 -9.75 35.37 14.62
N GLN A 206 -9.44 36.57 15.10
CA GLN A 206 -9.69 37.79 14.33
C GLN A 206 -8.81 37.80 13.07
N GLY A 207 -9.40 38.22 11.94
CA GLY A 207 -8.69 38.32 10.66
C GLY A 207 -8.27 37.00 10.07
N MET A 208 -9.14 35.98 10.13
CA MET A 208 -8.91 34.66 9.55
C MET A 208 -8.37 34.69 8.13
N ARG A 209 -7.34 33.93 7.88
CA ARG A 209 -6.74 33.72 6.56
C ARG A 209 -7.35 32.49 5.91
N ARG A 210 -7.09 32.30 4.61
CA ARG A 210 -7.62 31.15 3.82
C ARG A 210 -7.41 29.79 4.53
N TYR A 211 -6.24 29.54 5.10
CA TYR A 211 -5.98 28.27 5.80
C TYR A 211 -6.80 28.10 7.09
N ASP A 212 -7.13 29.20 7.78
CA ASP A 212 -7.98 29.14 8.96
C ASP A 212 -9.43 28.79 8.60
N PHE A 213 -9.94 29.27 7.45
CA PHE A 213 -11.29 28.91 6.95
C PHE A 213 -11.32 27.44 6.56
N GLN A 214 -10.31 26.99 5.80
CA GLN A 214 -10.23 25.62 5.32
C GLN A 214 -10.14 24.65 6.50
N LEU A 215 -9.30 24.93 7.51
CA LEU A 215 -9.19 24.09 8.70
C LEU A 215 -10.52 24.01 9.47
N ARG A 216 -11.25 25.11 9.59
CA ARG A 216 -12.57 25.11 10.24
C ARG A 216 -13.59 24.28 9.47
N GLU A 217 -13.61 24.38 8.14
CA GLU A 217 -14.46 23.58 7.28
C GLU A 217 -14.13 22.08 7.44
N GLU A 218 -12.85 21.72 7.37
CA GLU A 218 -12.36 20.34 7.57
C GLU A 218 -12.77 19.78 8.94
N ILE A 219 -12.63 20.55 10.04
CA ILE A 219 -13.06 20.10 11.38
C ILE A 219 -14.59 19.95 11.44
N ALA A 220 -15.36 20.84 10.81
CA ALA A 220 -16.82 20.71 10.76
C ALA A 220 -17.23 19.43 10.03
N ASP A 221 -16.55 19.07 8.93
CA ASP A 221 -16.76 17.82 8.20
C ASP A 221 -16.36 16.59 8.99
N GLN A 222 -15.24 16.65 9.73
CA GLN A 222 -14.82 15.60 10.65
C GLN A 222 -15.87 15.35 11.74
N ILE A 223 -16.41 16.40 12.37
CA ILE A 223 -17.48 16.27 13.38
C ILE A 223 -18.74 15.65 12.75
N ARG A 224 -19.08 16.02 11.51
CA ARG A 224 -20.22 15.42 10.79
C ARG A 224 -19.99 13.94 10.53
N ALA A 225 -18.78 13.56 10.11
CA ALA A 225 -18.41 12.17 9.89
C ALA A 225 -18.46 11.33 11.19
N LEU A 226 -17.94 11.83 12.31
CA LEU A 226 -18.06 11.17 13.62
C LEU A 226 -19.52 10.95 14.03
N LYS A 227 -20.39 11.92 13.82
CA LYS A 227 -21.85 11.75 14.04
C LYS A 227 -22.44 10.69 13.11
N GLY A 228 -22.01 10.65 11.85
CA GLY A 228 -22.42 9.62 10.89
C GLY A 228 -21.98 8.22 11.30
N MET A 229 -20.79 8.08 11.90
CA MET A 229 -20.33 6.79 12.45
C MET A 229 -21.24 6.26 13.57
N LYS A 230 -21.72 7.15 14.45
CA LYS A 230 -22.71 6.75 15.48
C LYS A 230 -23.99 6.20 14.85
N VAL A 231 -24.57 6.92 13.90
CA VAL A 231 -25.79 6.49 13.19
C VAL A 231 -25.56 5.15 12.49
N MET A 232 -24.41 4.96 11.86
CA MET A 232 -24.05 3.69 11.23
C MET A 232 -23.99 2.56 12.27
N ALA A 233 -23.29 2.74 13.39
CA ALA A 233 -23.18 1.74 14.45
C ALA A 233 -24.54 1.42 15.09
N GLU A 234 -25.36 2.44 15.35
CA GLU A 234 -26.73 2.31 15.87
C GLU A 234 -27.60 1.44 14.96
N SER A 235 -27.43 1.51 13.63
CA SER A 235 -28.17 0.65 12.69
C SER A 235 -27.87 -0.84 12.88
N TYR A 236 -26.67 -1.18 13.40
CA TYR A 236 -26.30 -2.53 13.79
C TYR A 236 -26.64 -2.88 15.25
N GLY A 237 -27.24 -1.95 15.99
CA GLY A 237 -27.62 -2.14 17.41
C GLY A 237 -26.53 -1.80 18.40
N TYR A 238 -25.47 -1.10 18.02
CA TYR A 238 -24.35 -0.74 18.86
C TYR A 238 -24.27 0.75 19.18
N ASP A 239 -23.98 1.08 20.45
CA ASP A 239 -23.71 2.45 20.91
C ASP A 239 -22.22 2.66 21.12
N ILE A 240 -21.55 3.25 20.12
CA ILE A 240 -20.12 3.59 20.16
C ILE A 240 -19.84 4.97 20.77
N SER A 241 -20.79 5.57 21.46
CA SER A 241 -20.61 6.89 22.11
C SER A 241 -19.57 6.86 23.22
N LYS A 242 -19.37 5.71 23.86
CA LYS A 242 -18.46 5.49 25.00
C LYS A 242 -17.32 4.54 24.63
N PRO A 243 -16.23 4.52 25.43
CA PRO A 243 -15.16 3.52 25.27
C PRO A 243 -15.68 2.09 25.28
N ALA A 244 -14.96 1.21 24.58
CA ALA A 244 -15.22 -0.23 24.61
C ALA A 244 -15.00 -0.79 26.05
N LYS A 245 -15.89 -1.65 26.50
CA LYS A 245 -15.83 -2.25 27.83
C LYS A 245 -15.01 -3.54 27.89
N ASP A 246 -14.94 -4.27 26.77
CA ASP A 246 -14.30 -5.58 26.66
C ASP A 246 -13.66 -5.78 25.29
N ALA A 247 -12.99 -6.91 25.06
CA ALA A 247 -12.34 -7.22 23.81
C ALA A 247 -13.33 -7.27 22.64
N ARG A 248 -14.52 -7.81 22.81
CA ARG A 248 -15.54 -7.90 21.76
C ARG A 248 -15.95 -6.52 21.27
N GLU A 249 -16.22 -5.60 22.22
CA GLU A 249 -16.51 -4.20 21.86
C GLU A 249 -15.29 -3.49 21.27
N ALA A 250 -14.07 -3.74 21.77
CA ALA A 250 -12.86 -3.12 21.22
C ALA A 250 -12.64 -3.47 19.74
N PHE A 251 -12.79 -4.74 19.37
CA PHE A 251 -12.76 -5.18 17.98
C PHE A 251 -13.86 -4.52 17.15
N GLN A 252 -15.08 -4.51 17.64
CA GLN A 252 -16.22 -3.95 16.89
C GLN A 252 -16.13 -2.43 16.72
N TRP A 253 -15.76 -1.67 17.77
CA TRP A 253 -15.60 -0.21 17.73
C TRP A 253 -14.49 0.20 16.76
N LEU A 254 -13.34 -0.48 16.83
CA LEU A 254 -12.23 -0.28 15.93
C LEU A 254 -12.65 -0.55 14.47
N TYR A 255 -13.36 -1.67 14.26
CA TYR A 255 -13.85 -2.03 12.93
C TYR A 255 -14.87 -1.01 12.40
N PHE A 256 -15.75 -0.46 13.22
CA PHE A 256 -16.66 0.61 12.75
C PHE A 256 -15.90 1.87 12.31
N GLY A 257 -14.79 2.21 12.96
CA GLY A 257 -13.90 3.27 12.48
C GLY A 257 -13.33 2.98 11.08
N TYR A 258 -12.83 1.77 10.88
CA TYR A 258 -12.33 1.32 9.57
C TYR A 258 -13.45 1.21 8.53
N LEU A 259 -14.62 0.70 8.92
CA LEU A 259 -15.78 0.60 8.04
C LEU A 259 -16.23 1.97 7.54
N ALA A 260 -16.15 3.00 8.38
CA ALA A 260 -16.44 4.37 7.96
C ALA A 260 -15.47 4.86 6.87
N ALA A 261 -14.19 4.52 6.98
CA ALA A 261 -13.20 4.83 5.95
C ALA A 261 -13.55 4.17 4.61
N ILE A 262 -13.76 2.85 4.59
CA ILE A 262 -14.06 2.11 3.35
C ILE A 262 -15.44 2.43 2.74
N LYS A 263 -16.37 2.99 3.51
CA LYS A 263 -17.66 3.48 3.00
C LYS A 263 -17.56 4.85 2.32
N THR A 264 -16.53 5.63 2.64
CA THR A 264 -16.40 7.02 2.19
C THR A 264 -15.18 7.28 1.33
N GLN A 265 -14.31 6.29 1.15
CA GLN A 265 -13.02 6.42 0.46
C GLN A 265 -12.82 5.25 -0.51
N ASN A 266 -12.22 5.56 -1.66
CA ASN A 266 -11.72 4.58 -2.64
C ASN A 266 -10.28 4.96 -3.00
N GLY A 267 -9.43 5.01 -1.99
CA GLY A 267 -8.04 5.38 -2.17
C GLY A 267 -7.15 4.26 -2.72
N ALA A 268 -5.94 4.61 -3.08
CA ALA A 268 -4.89 3.66 -3.41
C ALA A 268 -4.30 2.98 -2.16
N ALA A 269 -4.93 3.15 -0.97
CA ALA A 269 -4.71 2.34 0.22
C ALA A 269 -5.87 2.51 1.20
N MET A 270 -6.33 1.38 1.73
CA MET A 270 -7.29 1.30 2.83
C MET A 270 -6.62 0.58 3.99
N SER A 271 -5.47 1.11 4.43
CA SER A 271 -4.64 0.52 5.47
C SER A 271 -5.36 0.48 6.81
N VAL A 272 -5.17 -0.61 7.54
CA VAL A 272 -5.78 -0.85 8.85
C VAL A 272 -4.95 -0.23 9.96
N GLY A 273 -3.63 -0.29 9.80
CA GLY A 273 -2.68 0.21 10.77
C GLY A 273 -2.29 -0.82 11.85
N ARG A 274 -1.57 -0.35 12.85
CA ARG A 274 -1.00 -1.15 13.92
C ARG A 274 -2.02 -1.39 15.02
N ILE A 275 -2.84 -2.42 14.89
CA ILE A 275 -3.96 -2.71 15.80
C ILE A 275 -3.70 -3.90 16.72
N SER A 276 -2.75 -4.77 16.39
CA SER A 276 -2.54 -6.06 17.06
C SER A 276 -2.22 -5.89 18.53
N THR A 277 -1.13 -5.19 18.87
CA THR A 277 -0.69 -4.94 20.26
C THR A 277 -1.75 -4.19 21.09
N PHE A 278 -2.50 -3.27 20.45
CA PHE A 278 -3.58 -2.55 21.11
C PHE A 278 -4.73 -3.47 21.51
N LEU A 279 -5.19 -4.32 20.61
CA LEU A 279 -6.29 -5.27 20.87
C LEU A 279 -5.90 -6.35 21.87
N ASP A 280 -4.62 -6.77 21.87
CA ASP A 280 -4.10 -7.74 22.84
C ASP A 280 -4.31 -7.29 24.30
N ILE A 281 -4.22 -5.99 24.57
CA ILE A 281 -4.43 -5.44 25.92
C ILE A 281 -5.84 -5.78 26.43
N TYR A 282 -6.85 -5.69 25.58
CA TYR A 282 -8.23 -6.04 25.93
C TYR A 282 -8.40 -7.56 26.05
N ILE A 283 -7.81 -8.32 25.13
CA ILE A 283 -7.86 -9.79 25.13
C ILE A 283 -7.23 -10.32 26.40
N GLU A 284 -6.01 -9.93 26.74
CA GLU A 284 -5.30 -10.42 27.94
C GLU A 284 -6.05 -10.10 29.22
N ARG A 285 -6.64 -8.90 29.34
CA ARG A 285 -7.48 -8.56 30.47
C ARG A 285 -8.68 -9.49 30.56
N ASP A 286 -9.37 -9.76 29.48
CA ASP A 286 -10.59 -10.54 29.47
C ASP A 286 -10.31 -12.05 29.66
N LEU A 287 -9.17 -12.55 29.17
CA LEU A 287 -8.66 -13.89 29.48
C LEU A 287 -8.37 -14.04 30.97
N GLN A 288 -7.68 -13.07 31.59
CA GLN A 288 -7.40 -13.08 33.04
C GLN A 288 -8.65 -13.02 33.88
N ASN A 289 -9.68 -12.31 33.41
CA ASN A 289 -10.99 -12.24 34.09
C ASN A 289 -11.88 -13.46 33.85
N GLY A 290 -11.50 -14.37 32.95
CA GLY A 290 -12.28 -15.55 32.57
C GLY A 290 -13.55 -15.21 31.77
N THR A 291 -13.60 -14.01 31.13
CA THR A 291 -14.73 -13.57 30.30
C THR A 291 -14.49 -13.83 28.81
N LEU A 292 -13.31 -14.29 28.46
CA LEU A 292 -12.90 -14.70 27.11
C LEU A 292 -12.02 -15.96 27.23
N THR A 293 -12.06 -16.84 26.25
CA THR A 293 -11.14 -17.97 26.07
C THR A 293 -10.16 -17.72 24.93
N GLU A 294 -9.04 -18.46 24.87
CA GLU A 294 -8.07 -18.35 23.75
C GLU A 294 -8.76 -18.62 22.40
N LYS A 295 -9.67 -19.59 22.35
CA LYS A 295 -10.44 -19.92 21.16
C LYS A 295 -11.38 -18.78 20.71
N GLU A 296 -12.05 -18.13 21.64
CA GLU A 296 -12.88 -16.95 21.35
C GLU A 296 -12.03 -15.73 20.97
N ALA A 297 -10.82 -15.60 21.51
CA ALA A 297 -9.88 -14.56 21.10
C ALA A 297 -9.45 -14.72 19.62
N GLN A 298 -9.12 -15.94 19.21
CA GLN A 298 -8.84 -16.26 17.80
C GLN A 298 -10.06 -15.99 16.92
N GLU A 299 -11.27 -16.39 17.34
CA GLU A 299 -12.51 -16.15 16.61
C GLU A 299 -12.76 -14.66 16.31
N LEU A 300 -12.46 -13.77 17.27
CA LEU A 300 -12.55 -12.31 17.06
C LEU A 300 -11.60 -11.84 15.95
N VAL A 301 -10.36 -12.33 15.95
CA VAL A 301 -9.36 -11.99 14.94
C VAL A 301 -9.78 -12.53 13.58
N ASP A 302 -10.20 -13.78 13.48
CA ASP A 302 -10.65 -14.41 12.23
C ASP A 302 -11.82 -13.64 11.60
N HIS A 303 -12.84 -13.32 12.42
CA HIS A 303 -14.02 -12.61 11.93
C HIS A 303 -13.68 -11.17 11.47
N MET A 304 -12.74 -10.49 12.13
CA MET A 304 -12.25 -9.19 11.69
C MET A 304 -11.51 -9.32 10.36
N VAL A 305 -10.63 -10.30 10.23
CA VAL A 305 -9.86 -10.54 8.98
C VAL A 305 -10.79 -10.91 7.83
N MET A 306 -11.86 -11.69 8.07
CA MET A 306 -12.89 -11.92 7.03
C MET A 306 -13.46 -10.63 6.48
N LYS A 307 -13.68 -9.61 7.33
CA LYS A 307 -14.19 -8.31 6.89
C LYS A 307 -13.20 -7.60 5.97
N PHE A 308 -11.91 -7.63 6.29
CA PHE A 308 -10.88 -7.04 5.41
C PHE A 308 -10.82 -7.74 4.05
N ARG A 309 -11.01 -9.06 4.00
CA ARG A 309 -11.03 -9.86 2.76
C ARG A 309 -12.24 -9.59 1.85
N MET A 310 -13.27 -8.88 2.34
CA MET A 310 -14.50 -8.58 1.60
C MET A 310 -14.55 -7.19 0.98
N VAL A 311 -13.60 -6.30 1.29
CA VAL A 311 -13.61 -4.92 0.77
C VAL A 311 -13.44 -4.92 -0.74
N LYS A 312 -14.40 -4.32 -1.46
CA LYS A 312 -14.42 -4.26 -2.93
C LYS A 312 -14.95 -2.91 -3.41
N PHE A 313 -14.28 -2.37 -4.42
CA PHE A 313 -14.69 -1.14 -5.09
C PHE A 313 -15.04 -1.39 -6.56
N ALA A 314 -15.93 -0.56 -7.13
CA ALA A 314 -16.17 -0.53 -8.57
C ALA A 314 -15.00 0.17 -9.27
N ARG A 315 -14.18 -0.59 -9.97
CA ARG A 315 -12.99 -0.10 -10.68
C ARG A 315 -13.05 -0.44 -12.16
N ILE A 316 -12.50 0.44 -12.99
CA ILE A 316 -12.42 0.23 -14.44
C ILE A 316 -11.24 -0.68 -14.80
N PRO A 317 -11.28 -1.36 -15.96
CA PRO A 317 -10.20 -2.28 -16.39
C PRO A 317 -8.81 -1.64 -16.43
N SER A 318 -8.70 -0.38 -16.82
CA SER A 318 -7.41 0.33 -16.84
C SER A 318 -6.80 0.51 -15.45
N TYR A 319 -7.62 0.61 -14.39
CA TYR A 319 -7.15 0.59 -13.03
C TYR A 319 -6.56 -0.78 -12.67
N ASN A 320 -7.26 -1.86 -13.05
CA ASN A 320 -6.80 -3.23 -12.79
C ASN A 320 -5.55 -3.60 -13.60
N GLN A 321 -5.29 -2.97 -14.74
CA GLN A 321 -4.02 -3.12 -15.46
C GLN A 321 -2.84 -2.49 -14.70
N LEU A 322 -3.08 -1.35 -14.02
CA LEU A 322 -2.06 -0.70 -13.20
C LEU A 322 -1.82 -1.42 -11.87
N PHE A 323 -2.90 -1.87 -11.23
CA PHE A 323 -2.91 -2.41 -9.87
C PHE A 323 -3.59 -3.78 -9.86
N SER A 324 -2.90 -4.77 -10.36
CA SER A 324 -3.42 -6.12 -10.60
C SER A 324 -3.88 -6.81 -9.33
N GLY A 325 -4.84 -7.72 -9.48
CA GLY A 325 -5.40 -8.50 -8.38
C GLY A 325 -6.46 -7.76 -7.58
N ASP A 326 -6.91 -6.59 -8.04
CA ASP A 326 -7.96 -5.78 -7.40
C ASP A 326 -7.65 -5.42 -5.93
N PRO A 327 -6.41 -4.96 -5.60
CA PRO A 327 -5.97 -4.75 -4.23
C PRO A 327 -6.68 -3.56 -3.60
N VAL A 328 -6.91 -3.64 -2.30
CA VAL A 328 -7.33 -2.49 -1.46
C VAL A 328 -6.23 -2.05 -0.51
N TRP A 329 -5.15 -2.84 -0.42
CA TRP A 329 -4.01 -2.61 0.49
C TRP A 329 -4.48 -2.35 1.92
N ALA A 330 -5.25 -3.29 2.47
CA ALA A 330 -5.62 -3.31 3.88
C ALA A 330 -4.40 -3.75 4.72
N THR A 331 -3.36 -2.91 4.73
CA THR A 331 -2.10 -3.21 5.40
C THR A 331 -2.29 -3.17 6.91
N LEU A 332 -1.80 -4.22 7.58
CA LEU A 332 -1.92 -4.44 9.02
C LEU A 332 -0.55 -4.89 9.54
N GLU A 333 -0.01 -4.13 10.48
CA GLU A 333 1.32 -4.37 11.04
C GLU A 333 1.23 -5.18 12.34
N VAL A 334 2.23 -6.06 12.50
CA VAL A 334 2.45 -6.87 13.70
C VAL A 334 3.89 -6.71 14.20
N ALA A 335 4.13 -6.99 15.45
CA ALA A 335 5.44 -6.97 16.09
C ALA A 335 6.09 -5.56 16.19
N GLY A 336 7.40 -5.48 15.99
CA GLY A 336 8.24 -4.28 16.17
C GLY A 336 8.80 -4.14 17.57
N MET A 337 9.57 -3.06 17.78
CA MET A 337 10.22 -2.74 19.04
C MET A 337 9.72 -1.40 19.60
N GLY A 338 9.55 -1.32 20.91
CA GLY A 338 9.30 -0.06 21.60
C GLY A 338 10.57 0.80 21.69
N GLN A 339 10.40 2.12 21.79
CA GLN A 339 11.53 3.04 22.06
C GLN A 339 12.21 2.76 23.40
N ASP A 340 11.55 2.08 24.32
CA ASP A 340 12.08 1.63 25.60
C ASP A 340 12.89 0.32 25.49
N GLY A 341 13.02 -0.23 24.29
CA GLY A 341 13.77 -1.44 23.99
C GLY A 341 13.03 -2.76 24.24
N ARG A 342 11.78 -2.71 24.71
CA ARG A 342 10.95 -3.92 24.81
C ARG A 342 10.45 -4.35 23.44
N SER A 343 10.36 -5.67 23.22
CA SER A 343 9.61 -6.19 22.07
C SER A 343 8.12 -5.82 22.21
N MET A 344 7.51 -5.44 21.09
CA MET A 344 6.07 -5.21 21.01
C MET A 344 5.31 -6.43 20.50
N VAL A 345 5.97 -7.57 20.36
CA VAL A 345 5.32 -8.84 20.07
C VAL A 345 4.40 -9.22 21.22
N THR A 346 3.16 -9.54 20.87
CA THR A 346 2.12 -10.04 21.78
C THR A 346 1.54 -11.34 21.25
N LYS A 347 0.73 -12.03 22.02
CA LYS A 347 0.00 -13.22 21.53
C LYS A 347 -0.89 -12.89 20.32
N ASN A 348 -1.40 -11.67 20.26
CA ASN A 348 -2.29 -11.28 19.17
C ASN A 348 -1.57 -11.16 17.82
N ASP A 349 -0.27 -10.92 17.81
CA ASP A 349 0.54 -10.94 16.58
C ASP A 349 0.58 -12.35 15.98
N TYR A 350 0.71 -13.36 16.82
CA TYR A 350 0.57 -14.76 16.41
C TYR A 350 -0.85 -15.06 15.89
N ARG A 351 -1.91 -14.56 16.55
CA ARG A 351 -3.30 -14.80 16.13
C ARG A 351 -3.58 -14.19 14.77
N PHE A 352 -3.06 -13.00 14.46
CA PHE A 352 -3.21 -12.41 13.13
C PHE A 352 -2.49 -13.22 12.05
N LEU A 353 -1.27 -13.68 12.30
CA LEU A 353 -0.55 -14.56 11.37
C LEU A 353 -1.27 -15.90 11.21
N HIS A 354 -1.83 -16.45 12.27
CA HIS A 354 -2.56 -17.72 12.29
C HIS A 354 -3.82 -17.72 11.43
N THR A 355 -4.39 -16.56 11.13
CA THR A 355 -5.51 -16.46 10.19
C THR A 355 -5.18 -16.98 8.78
N LEU A 356 -3.88 -17.03 8.41
CA LEU A 356 -3.41 -17.62 7.17
C LEU A 356 -3.39 -19.14 7.19
N GLU A 357 -3.41 -19.75 8.38
CA GLU A 357 -3.59 -21.19 8.57
C GLU A 357 -5.08 -21.53 8.70
N ASP A 358 -5.84 -20.82 9.53
CA ASP A 358 -7.27 -21.06 9.77
C ASP A 358 -8.15 -20.88 8.52
N MET A 359 -7.82 -19.85 7.69
CA MET A 359 -8.60 -19.46 6.52
C MET A 359 -7.82 -19.53 5.21
N GLY A 360 -6.59 -20.03 5.25
CA GLY A 360 -5.69 -20.17 4.11
C GLY A 360 -5.08 -18.86 3.61
N PRO A 361 -4.10 -18.97 2.68
CA PRO A 361 -3.40 -17.85 2.08
C PRO A 361 -4.35 -16.83 1.48
N ALA A 362 -4.02 -15.56 1.63
CA ALA A 362 -4.79 -14.46 1.05
C ALA A 362 -3.92 -13.21 0.86
N PRO A 363 -4.21 -12.39 -0.15
CA PRO A 363 -3.51 -11.11 -0.34
C PRO A 363 -3.90 -10.04 0.69
N GLU A 364 -5.09 -10.15 1.30
CA GLU A 364 -5.62 -9.19 2.26
C GLU A 364 -6.03 -9.87 3.59
N PRO A 365 -5.79 -9.24 4.74
CA PRO A 365 -5.01 -8.00 4.88
C PRO A 365 -3.56 -8.22 4.45
N ASN A 366 -2.89 -7.15 4.00
CA ASN A 366 -1.47 -7.18 3.69
C ASN A 366 -0.67 -7.22 5.00
N LEU A 367 -0.47 -8.42 5.54
CA LEU A 367 0.20 -8.63 6.82
C LEU A 367 1.68 -8.27 6.73
N THR A 368 2.10 -7.33 7.58
CA THR A 368 3.45 -6.77 7.60
C THR A 368 4.08 -6.99 8.97
N VAL A 369 5.20 -7.70 9.00
CA VAL A 369 6.01 -7.84 10.21
C VAL A 369 6.97 -6.66 10.29
N LEU A 370 6.84 -5.84 11.33
CA LEU A 370 7.82 -4.82 11.66
C LEU A 370 9.02 -5.53 12.31
N TYR A 371 10.02 -5.81 11.49
CA TYR A 371 11.09 -6.74 11.81
C TYR A 371 12.28 -6.05 12.48
N SER A 372 12.84 -6.71 13.48
CA SER A 372 14.14 -6.43 14.07
C SER A 372 14.80 -7.77 14.43
N SER A 373 16.10 -7.87 14.26
CA SER A 373 16.85 -9.07 14.69
C SER A 373 16.71 -9.34 16.22
N ARG A 374 16.28 -8.32 16.99
CA ARG A 374 16.02 -8.40 18.44
C ARG A 374 14.63 -8.91 18.82
N LEU A 375 13.76 -9.23 17.87
CA LEU A 375 12.47 -9.84 18.16
C LEU A 375 12.67 -11.25 18.77
N PRO A 376 11.71 -11.75 19.56
CA PRO A 376 11.76 -13.11 20.10
C PRO A 376 11.98 -14.16 19.00
N GLU A 377 12.92 -15.08 19.23
CA GLU A 377 13.29 -16.11 18.24
C GLU A 377 12.08 -16.98 17.83
N ASN A 378 11.22 -17.34 18.81
CA ASN A 378 10.02 -18.10 18.52
C ASN A 378 9.08 -17.37 17.56
N PHE A 379 8.95 -16.04 17.71
CA PHE A 379 8.10 -15.24 16.82
C PHE A 379 8.72 -15.12 15.42
N LYS A 380 10.03 -14.84 15.33
CA LYS A 380 10.74 -14.78 14.03
C LYS A 380 10.57 -16.09 13.26
N LYS A 381 10.78 -17.21 13.92
CA LYS A 381 10.65 -18.54 13.32
C LYS A 381 9.20 -18.83 12.89
N TYR A 382 8.21 -18.47 13.71
CA TYR A 382 6.80 -18.63 13.36
C TYR A 382 6.40 -17.79 12.14
N ALA A 383 6.77 -16.51 12.12
CA ALA A 383 6.49 -15.62 10.97
C ALA A 383 7.18 -16.12 9.69
N ALA A 384 8.43 -16.58 9.80
CA ALA A 384 9.16 -17.19 8.68
C ALA A 384 8.46 -18.46 8.17
N ASN A 385 7.95 -19.32 9.05
CA ASN A 385 7.20 -20.50 8.66
C ASN A 385 5.91 -20.15 7.89
N ILE A 386 5.18 -19.14 8.34
CA ILE A 386 4.00 -18.64 7.62
C ILE A 386 4.41 -18.11 6.23
N SER A 387 5.55 -17.44 6.09
CA SER A 387 6.04 -17.00 4.78
C SER A 387 6.42 -18.17 3.88
N VAL A 388 7.11 -19.18 4.41
CA VAL A 388 7.52 -20.40 3.67
C VAL A 388 6.30 -21.14 3.12
N THR A 389 5.24 -21.24 3.92
CA THR A 389 4.05 -22.04 3.58
C THR A 389 3.00 -21.27 2.77
N THR A 390 2.91 -19.93 2.92
CA THR A 390 1.79 -19.16 2.34
C THR A 390 2.20 -18.06 1.36
N SER A 391 3.46 -17.58 1.40
CA SER A 391 3.92 -16.39 0.65
C SER A 391 2.99 -15.14 0.85
N SER A 392 2.37 -15.00 2.04
CA SER A 392 1.36 -13.97 2.30
C SER A 392 1.83 -12.86 3.24
N VAL A 393 3.08 -12.88 3.72
CA VAL A 393 3.63 -11.94 4.68
C VAL A 393 4.77 -11.13 4.04
N GLN A 394 4.88 -9.86 4.42
CA GLN A 394 6.05 -9.02 4.12
C GLN A 394 6.76 -8.59 5.40
N TYR A 395 7.99 -8.14 5.22
CA TYR A 395 8.85 -7.69 6.32
C TYR A 395 9.33 -6.27 6.06
N GLU A 396 9.29 -5.42 7.08
CA GLU A 396 9.84 -4.07 7.06
C GLU A 396 10.74 -3.83 8.26
N ASN A 397 11.87 -3.18 8.03
CA ASN A 397 12.91 -2.99 9.03
C ASN A 397 12.51 -1.93 10.06
N ASP A 398 12.03 -2.38 11.21
CA ASP A 398 11.66 -1.50 12.32
C ASP A 398 12.84 -0.66 12.83
N ASP A 399 14.07 -1.19 12.74
CA ASP A 399 15.26 -0.52 13.26
C ASP A 399 15.71 0.70 12.42
N VAL A 400 15.37 0.75 11.12
CA VAL A 400 15.58 1.96 10.30
C VAL A 400 14.36 2.87 10.29
N MET A 401 13.15 2.33 10.52
CA MET A 401 11.92 3.11 10.49
C MET A 401 11.62 3.80 11.83
N ARG A 402 11.80 3.11 12.94
CA ARG A 402 11.52 3.63 14.29
C ARG A 402 12.29 4.91 14.66
N PRO A 403 13.55 5.11 14.27
CA PRO A 403 14.23 6.39 14.50
C PRO A 403 13.55 7.60 13.83
N VAL A 404 12.89 7.38 12.69
CA VAL A 404 12.20 8.42 11.91
C VAL A 404 10.79 8.66 12.41
N TRP A 405 10.00 7.58 12.63
CA TRP A 405 8.55 7.61 12.84
C TRP A 405 8.12 7.34 14.30
N GLY A 406 9.07 7.10 15.21
CA GLY A 406 8.76 6.62 16.56
C GLY A 406 8.38 5.14 16.57
N ASP A 407 7.80 4.66 17.66
CA ASP A 407 7.38 3.25 17.83
C ASP A 407 5.87 3.03 17.62
N ASP A 408 5.13 4.05 17.18
CA ASP A 408 3.70 3.96 16.85
C ASP A 408 3.43 4.54 15.46
N TYR A 409 3.91 3.85 14.45
CA TYR A 409 3.70 4.18 13.05
C TYR A 409 2.89 3.09 12.36
N SER A 410 2.27 3.44 11.25
CA SER A 410 1.50 2.55 10.39
C SER A 410 2.05 2.59 8.97
N ILE A 411 1.89 1.49 8.23
CA ILE A 411 2.26 1.40 6.83
C ILE A 411 1.08 1.82 5.96
N CYS A 412 1.27 2.92 5.25
CA CYS A 412 0.31 3.41 4.27
C CYS A 412 0.49 2.66 2.94
N CYS A 413 -0.47 1.88 2.52
CA CYS A 413 -0.43 1.12 1.27
C CYS A 413 0.53 -0.08 1.34
N CYS A 414 1.69 0.02 0.69
CA CYS A 414 2.61 -1.09 0.50
C CYS A 414 3.77 -1.08 1.51
N VAL A 415 4.52 0.04 1.54
CA VAL A 415 5.82 0.14 2.24
C VAL A 415 6.08 1.53 2.83
N SER A 416 5.13 2.44 2.78
CA SER A 416 5.31 3.83 3.24
C SER A 416 4.86 3.99 4.68
N ALA A 417 5.70 4.53 5.56
CA ALA A 417 5.31 4.76 6.94
C ALA A 417 4.72 6.17 7.19
N THR A 418 3.83 6.23 8.20
CA THR A 418 3.33 7.49 8.79
C THR A 418 3.18 7.34 10.29
N GLU A 419 3.42 8.39 11.07
CA GLU A 419 3.14 8.38 12.51
C GLU A 419 1.63 8.28 12.75
N THR A 420 1.19 7.20 13.40
CA THR A 420 -0.23 6.86 13.54
C THR A 420 -1.00 7.95 14.27
N GLY A 421 -2.08 8.41 13.66
CA GLY A 421 -2.96 9.43 14.24
C GLY A 421 -2.41 10.86 14.22
N LYS A 422 -1.24 11.11 13.64
CA LYS A 422 -0.62 12.44 13.56
C LYS A 422 -0.31 12.88 12.15
N GLU A 423 -0.02 11.94 11.25
CA GLU A 423 0.45 12.21 9.91
C GLU A 423 -0.48 11.63 8.85
N MET A 424 -0.45 12.23 7.66
CA MET A 424 -1.03 11.68 6.44
C MET A 424 -0.07 11.88 5.27
N GLN A 425 -0.23 11.10 4.20
CA GLN A 425 0.55 11.26 2.99
C GLN A 425 -0.29 11.71 1.80
N PHE A 426 0.24 12.64 1.03
CA PHE A 426 -0.23 12.92 -0.31
C PHE A 426 0.36 11.90 -1.29
N PHE A 427 -0.48 11.00 -1.82
CA PHE A 427 -0.04 9.93 -2.70
C PHE A 427 0.46 10.45 -4.05
N GLY A 428 1.64 10.02 -4.47
CA GLY A 428 2.35 10.62 -5.60
C GLY A 428 2.40 9.79 -6.88
N ALA A 429 2.00 8.54 -6.89
CA ALA A 429 2.19 7.68 -8.06
C ALA A 429 3.69 7.53 -8.45
N ARG A 430 4.05 7.58 -9.75
CA ARG A 430 5.44 7.31 -10.19
C ARG A 430 5.85 8.20 -11.35
N ALA A 431 7.13 8.62 -11.31
CA ALA A 431 7.86 9.17 -12.45
C ALA A 431 8.72 8.08 -13.09
N ASN A 432 8.65 7.93 -14.40
CA ASN A 432 9.42 6.94 -15.17
C ASN A 432 10.80 7.50 -15.52
N LEU A 433 11.81 7.19 -14.69
CA LEU A 433 13.17 7.66 -14.88
C LEU A 433 13.86 7.02 -16.10
N ALA A 434 13.44 5.82 -16.52
CA ALA A 434 13.95 5.20 -17.75
C ALA A 434 13.53 5.97 -19.00
N LYS A 435 12.26 6.42 -19.07
CA LYS A 435 11.83 7.33 -20.16
C LYS A 435 12.51 8.68 -20.08
N CYS A 436 12.73 9.21 -18.89
CA CYS A 436 13.47 10.44 -18.67
C CYS A 436 14.88 10.36 -19.26
N LEU A 437 15.58 9.22 -19.11
CA LEU A 437 16.89 8.98 -19.72
C LEU A 437 16.80 8.98 -21.25
N LEU A 438 15.80 8.32 -21.83
CA LEU A 438 15.58 8.33 -23.28
C LEU A 438 15.26 9.72 -23.81
N TYR A 439 14.50 10.53 -23.06
CA TYR A 439 14.24 11.93 -23.41
C TYR A 439 15.51 12.79 -23.37
N ALA A 440 16.39 12.53 -22.39
CA ALA A 440 17.69 13.21 -22.34
C ALA A 440 18.55 12.91 -23.57
N ILE A 441 18.55 11.67 -24.05
CA ILE A 441 19.26 11.25 -25.27
C ILE A 441 18.62 11.85 -26.53
N ASN A 442 17.28 11.90 -26.59
CA ASN A 442 16.51 12.30 -27.75
C ASN A 442 16.06 13.78 -27.75
N GLY A 443 16.62 14.62 -26.87
CA GLY A 443 16.29 16.04 -26.83
C GLY A 443 14.83 16.34 -26.46
N GLY A 444 14.24 15.55 -25.57
CA GLY A 444 12.87 15.70 -25.07
C GLY A 444 11.79 15.03 -25.94
N VAL A 445 12.18 14.33 -27.00
CA VAL A 445 11.24 13.61 -27.89
C VAL A 445 11.00 12.20 -27.35
N ASP A 446 9.73 11.81 -27.29
CA ASP A 446 9.32 10.46 -26.93
C ASP A 446 9.72 9.46 -28.03
N GLU A 447 10.45 8.44 -27.67
CA GLU A 447 11.04 7.46 -28.58
C GLU A 447 10.02 6.57 -29.30
N LYS A 448 8.80 6.46 -28.77
CA LYS A 448 7.72 5.63 -29.32
C LYS A 448 6.69 6.45 -30.09
N THR A 449 6.21 7.55 -29.51
CA THR A 449 5.16 8.37 -30.11
C THR A 449 5.72 9.47 -31.04
N LYS A 450 7.02 9.72 -30.98
CA LYS A 450 7.70 10.79 -31.73
C LYS A 450 7.23 12.19 -31.35
N GLN A 451 6.53 12.33 -30.24
CA GLN A 451 6.01 13.60 -29.74
C GLN A 451 7.08 14.31 -28.91
N GLN A 452 7.19 15.65 -29.06
CA GLN A 452 7.94 16.46 -28.11
C GLN A 452 7.20 16.49 -26.78
N VAL A 453 7.74 15.85 -25.76
CA VAL A 453 7.15 15.75 -24.42
C VAL A 453 7.93 16.55 -23.39
N GLY A 454 9.24 16.35 -23.35
CA GLY A 454 10.16 17.14 -22.51
C GLY A 454 10.59 18.45 -23.18
N PRO A 455 11.40 19.27 -22.48
CA PRO A 455 12.03 20.44 -23.08
C PRO A 455 12.83 20.06 -24.31
N SER A 456 12.80 20.93 -25.32
CA SER A 456 13.57 20.72 -26.55
C SER A 456 15.03 21.07 -26.32
N TYR A 457 15.88 20.06 -26.26
CA TYR A 457 17.33 20.17 -26.22
C TYR A 457 17.95 19.64 -27.52
N GLN A 458 19.23 20.00 -27.79
CA GLN A 458 19.98 19.32 -28.83
C GLN A 458 20.13 17.83 -28.46
N PRO A 459 19.61 16.89 -29.28
CA PRO A 459 19.77 15.47 -29.02
C PRO A 459 21.25 15.05 -29.10
N ILE A 460 21.57 13.92 -28.48
CA ILE A 460 22.89 13.30 -28.62
C ILE A 460 22.97 12.69 -30.02
N THR A 461 23.95 13.12 -30.82
CA THR A 461 24.10 12.67 -32.22
C THR A 461 25.33 11.78 -32.44
N SER A 462 26.22 11.65 -31.44
CA SER A 462 27.37 10.76 -31.48
C SER A 462 26.93 9.28 -31.68
N GLU A 463 27.74 8.52 -32.43
CA GLU A 463 27.46 7.11 -32.71
C GLU A 463 27.50 6.28 -31.42
N TYR A 464 28.48 6.54 -30.57
CA TYR A 464 28.62 5.95 -29.24
C TYR A 464 28.29 7.00 -28.20
N LEU A 465 27.57 6.58 -27.13
CA LEU A 465 27.21 7.46 -26.05
C LEU A 465 28.42 7.75 -25.15
N ASP A 466 28.62 9.02 -24.85
CA ASP A 466 29.59 9.48 -23.84
C ASP A 466 28.91 9.64 -22.48
N TYR A 467 29.51 9.12 -21.42
CA TYR A 467 28.92 9.09 -20.09
C TYR A 467 28.69 10.51 -19.54
N ASP A 468 29.68 11.40 -19.67
CA ASP A 468 29.59 12.75 -19.10
C ASP A 468 28.56 13.59 -19.85
N GLU A 469 28.44 13.44 -21.18
CA GLU A 469 27.39 14.08 -21.99
C GLU A 469 26.00 13.57 -21.58
N VAL A 470 25.82 12.26 -21.43
CA VAL A 470 24.52 11.66 -21.04
C VAL A 470 24.12 12.12 -19.65
N ILE A 471 25.02 12.08 -18.67
CA ILE A 471 24.71 12.51 -17.29
C ILE A 471 24.32 13.97 -17.24
N ALA A 472 25.03 14.86 -17.94
CA ALA A 472 24.72 16.28 -17.95
C ALA A 472 23.32 16.57 -18.52
N LYS A 473 22.93 15.89 -19.60
CA LYS A 473 21.59 16.02 -20.20
C LYS A 473 20.50 15.36 -19.36
N TYR A 474 20.82 14.24 -18.74
CA TYR A 474 19.90 13.52 -17.88
C TYR A 474 19.59 14.31 -16.60
N ASP A 475 20.60 14.95 -16.02
CA ASP A 475 20.41 15.82 -14.86
C ASP A 475 19.44 16.97 -15.15
N GLN A 476 19.60 17.65 -16.30
CA GLN A 476 18.68 18.70 -16.73
C GLN A 476 17.25 18.17 -17.01
N MET A 477 17.14 16.97 -17.58
CA MET A 477 15.84 16.37 -17.87
C MET A 477 15.13 15.95 -16.57
N MET A 478 15.88 15.49 -15.55
CA MET A 478 15.34 15.19 -14.22
C MET A 478 14.84 16.45 -13.50
N ASP A 479 15.50 17.61 -13.65
CA ASP A 479 14.99 18.88 -13.11
C ASP A 479 13.61 19.24 -13.68
N TRP A 480 13.47 19.16 -15.01
CA TRP A 480 12.18 19.37 -15.64
C TRP A 480 11.13 18.39 -15.15
N LEU A 481 11.47 17.10 -15.08
CA LEU A 481 10.54 16.06 -14.64
C LEU A 481 10.09 16.27 -13.19
N ALA A 482 11.00 16.64 -12.31
CA ALA A 482 10.69 16.93 -10.91
C ALA A 482 9.69 18.09 -10.77
N HIS A 483 9.88 19.18 -11.50
CA HIS A 483 8.96 20.33 -11.50
C HIS A 483 7.57 19.96 -12.06
N LEU A 484 7.52 19.24 -13.17
CA LEU A 484 6.28 18.78 -13.78
C LEU A 484 5.52 17.83 -12.84
N TYR A 485 6.24 16.90 -12.23
CA TYR A 485 5.68 15.89 -11.35
C TYR A 485 5.07 16.52 -10.08
N VAL A 486 5.84 17.34 -9.36
CA VAL A 486 5.34 18.03 -8.16
C VAL A 486 4.19 18.97 -8.50
N GLY A 487 4.30 19.74 -9.60
CA GLY A 487 3.23 20.63 -10.05
C GLY A 487 1.92 19.90 -10.34
N THR A 488 2.02 18.73 -10.99
CA THR A 488 0.86 17.86 -11.28
C THR A 488 0.20 17.36 -10.01
N LEU A 489 0.99 16.86 -9.06
CA LEU A 489 0.48 16.35 -7.78
C LEU A 489 -0.13 17.48 -6.92
N ASN A 490 0.46 18.66 -6.90
CA ASN A 490 -0.10 19.83 -6.19
C ASN A 490 -1.53 20.13 -6.66
N MET A 491 -1.77 20.10 -7.97
CA MET A 491 -3.12 20.31 -8.54
C MET A 491 -4.09 19.21 -8.13
N ILE A 492 -3.65 17.96 -8.18
CA ILE A 492 -4.48 16.80 -7.81
C ILE A 492 -4.90 16.92 -6.34
N HIS A 493 -3.96 17.12 -5.42
CA HIS A 493 -4.26 17.17 -3.98
C HIS A 493 -5.09 18.39 -3.58
N TYR A 494 -4.90 19.53 -4.26
CA TYR A 494 -5.80 20.67 -4.10
C TYR A 494 -7.25 20.31 -4.49
N MET A 495 -7.45 19.56 -5.58
CA MET A 495 -8.78 19.18 -6.02
C MET A 495 -9.43 18.12 -5.13
N HIS A 496 -8.64 17.23 -4.54
CA HIS A 496 -9.13 16.32 -3.50
C HIS A 496 -9.65 17.09 -2.28
N ASP A 497 -8.86 17.99 -1.72
CA ASP A 497 -9.28 18.81 -0.59
C ASP A 497 -10.55 19.62 -0.87
N LYS A 498 -10.72 20.06 -2.12
CA LYS A 498 -11.85 20.91 -2.53
C LYS A 498 -13.14 20.16 -2.80
N TYR A 499 -13.06 18.99 -3.42
CA TYR A 499 -14.24 18.27 -3.90
C TYR A 499 -14.45 16.92 -3.25
N TYR A 500 -13.44 16.43 -2.54
CA TYR A 500 -13.52 15.13 -1.90
C TYR A 500 -12.55 15.02 -0.71
N TYR A 501 -12.89 15.67 0.37
CA TYR A 501 -12.14 15.61 1.61
C TYR A 501 -12.48 14.33 2.40
N GLU A 502 -11.46 13.60 2.87
CA GLU A 502 -11.60 12.30 3.54
C GLU A 502 -11.94 12.46 5.03
N ALA A 503 -13.08 13.06 5.33
CA ALA A 503 -13.46 13.50 6.66
C ALA A 503 -13.52 12.39 7.71
N ALA A 504 -13.93 11.16 7.32
CA ALA A 504 -14.06 10.04 8.26
C ALA A 504 -12.71 9.56 8.80
N GLU A 505 -11.70 9.47 7.93
CA GLU A 505 -10.34 9.10 8.34
C GLU A 505 -9.66 10.24 9.09
N MET A 506 -9.76 11.47 8.56
CA MET A 506 -9.17 12.66 9.16
C MET A 506 -9.79 13.02 10.53
N ALA A 507 -11.01 12.58 10.81
CA ALA A 507 -11.62 12.70 12.13
C ALA A 507 -10.88 11.90 13.21
N LEU A 508 -10.17 10.85 12.80
CA LEU A 508 -9.40 9.94 13.67
C LEU A 508 -7.89 10.28 13.71
N ILE A 509 -7.52 11.41 13.13
CA ILE A 509 -6.16 11.97 13.16
C ILE A 509 -6.18 13.28 13.97
N ASP A 510 -5.04 13.68 14.50
CA ASP A 510 -4.90 14.96 15.20
C ASP A 510 -5.23 16.13 14.27
N THR A 511 -5.86 17.17 14.79
CA THR A 511 -6.25 18.34 13.99
C THR A 511 -5.05 19.06 13.39
N LYS A 512 -3.93 19.09 14.13
CA LYS A 512 -2.65 19.57 13.60
C LYS A 512 -1.93 18.40 12.90
N VAL A 513 -2.30 18.17 11.65
CA VAL A 513 -1.77 17.08 10.84
C VAL A 513 -0.42 17.44 10.26
N GLU A 514 0.56 16.56 10.42
CA GLU A 514 1.79 16.56 9.64
C GLU A 514 1.54 15.89 8.28
N ARG A 515 2.20 16.39 7.23
CA ARG A 515 1.95 15.92 5.86
C ARG A 515 3.25 15.59 5.16
N SER A 516 3.36 14.39 4.65
CA SER A 516 4.38 14.01 3.69
C SER A 516 3.83 14.09 2.26
N PHE A 517 4.72 14.35 1.32
CA PHE A 517 4.43 14.44 -0.11
C PHE A 517 5.14 13.27 -0.79
N ALA A 518 4.43 12.17 -0.91
CA ALA A 518 4.97 10.96 -1.47
C ALA A 518 5.20 11.09 -2.97
N THR A 519 6.38 10.71 -3.41
CA THR A 519 6.73 10.57 -4.83
C THR A 519 7.25 9.16 -5.08
N GLY A 520 7.54 8.81 -6.32
CA GLY A 520 8.05 7.47 -6.60
C GLY A 520 8.77 7.36 -7.93
N ILE A 521 9.70 6.42 -7.98
CA ILE A 521 10.56 6.13 -9.12
C ILE A 521 10.13 4.81 -9.75
N ALA A 522 10.01 4.79 -11.10
CA ALA A 522 9.92 3.59 -11.92
C ALA A 522 11.11 3.48 -12.84
N GLY A 523 11.56 2.25 -13.14
CA GLY A 523 12.68 1.98 -14.03
C GLY A 523 14.06 2.16 -13.38
N PHE A 524 14.13 2.19 -12.06
CA PHE A 524 15.34 2.46 -11.28
C PHE A 524 16.52 1.59 -11.70
N SER A 525 16.41 0.28 -11.58
CA SER A 525 17.50 -0.66 -11.87
C SER A 525 17.96 -0.61 -13.32
N HIS A 526 17.02 -0.43 -14.26
CA HIS A 526 17.33 -0.28 -15.67
C HIS A 526 18.12 1.01 -15.98
N VAL A 527 17.84 2.09 -15.27
CA VAL A 527 18.63 3.33 -15.38
C VAL A 527 20.03 3.10 -14.82
N VAL A 528 20.15 2.45 -13.66
CA VAL A 528 21.45 2.12 -13.05
C VAL A 528 22.30 1.29 -14.03
N ASP A 529 21.74 0.20 -14.55
CA ASP A 529 22.44 -0.68 -15.50
C ASP A 529 22.74 0.02 -16.83
N SER A 530 21.84 0.91 -17.30
CA SER A 530 22.07 1.70 -18.50
C SER A 530 23.23 2.68 -18.34
N LEU A 531 23.29 3.39 -17.22
CA LEU A 531 24.40 4.29 -16.91
C LEU A 531 25.71 3.53 -16.70
N SER A 532 25.64 2.36 -16.08
CA SER A 532 26.80 1.45 -15.94
C SER A 532 27.30 0.97 -17.30
N ALA A 533 26.40 0.56 -18.21
CA ALA A 533 26.76 0.16 -19.57
C ALA A 533 27.45 1.30 -20.33
N ILE A 534 26.92 2.52 -20.26
CA ILE A 534 27.50 3.70 -20.92
C ILE A 534 28.89 4.04 -20.33
N LYS A 535 29.06 3.84 -19.00
CA LYS A 535 30.31 4.16 -18.30
C LYS A 535 31.43 3.15 -18.52
N TYR A 536 31.10 1.85 -18.56
CA TYR A 536 32.08 0.77 -18.51
C TYR A 536 32.15 -0.09 -19.77
N ALA A 537 31.19 0.03 -20.69
CA ALA A 537 31.20 -0.64 -21.98
C ALA A 537 31.14 0.39 -23.12
N LYS A 538 30.90 -0.05 -24.35
CA LYS A 538 30.64 0.82 -25.50
C LYS A 538 29.19 0.66 -25.90
N VAL A 539 28.42 1.74 -25.81
CA VAL A 539 27.00 1.75 -26.19
C VAL A 539 26.80 2.54 -27.46
N LYS A 540 26.47 1.84 -28.54
CA LYS A 540 26.13 2.43 -29.83
C LYS A 540 24.65 2.75 -29.90
N ALA A 541 24.28 4.00 -30.18
CA ALA A 541 22.91 4.43 -30.38
C ALA A 541 22.42 4.10 -31.78
N ILE A 542 21.31 3.37 -31.89
CA ILE A 542 20.66 3.04 -33.18
C ILE A 542 19.48 3.99 -33.35
N ARG A 543 19.55 4.78 -34.46
CA ARG A 543 18.58 5.84 -34.74
C ARG A 543 17.72 5.47 -35.95
N ASP A 544 16.49 5.92 -35.93
CA ASP A 544 15.58 5.83 -37.08
C ASP A 544 15.81 6.95 -38.12
N GLU A 545 14.95 7.02 -39.13
CA GLU A 545 15.03 7.99 -40.23
C GLU A 545 14.87 9.46 -39.75
N ASP A 546 14.18 9.66 -38.60
CA ASP A 546 13.99 10.97 -37.98
C ASP A 546 15.17 11.37 -37.06
N GLY A 547 16.15 10.49 -36.90
CA GLY A 547 17.31 10.70 -36.04
C GLY A 547 17.05 10.40 -34.57
N ILE A 548 15.90 9.79 -34.24
CA ILE A 548 15.53 9.43 -32.88
C ILE A 548 16.16 8.10 -32.52
N THR A 549 16.83 8.03 -31.36
CA THR A 549 17.42 6.79 -30.86
C THR A 549 16.29 5.87 -30.40
N THR A 550 16.18 4.71 -31.01
CA THR A 550 15.11 3.71 -30.78
C THR A 550 15.62 2.37 -30.25
N ASP A 551 16.92 2.09 -30.42
CA ASP A 551 17.58 0.88 -29.91
C ASP A 551 19.04 1.13 -29.57
N PHE A 552 19.69 0.18 -28.91
CA PHE A 552 21.09 0.25 -28.51
C PHE A 552 21.79 -1.07 -28.77
N GLN A 553 23.08 -0.98 -29.15
CA GLN A 553 23.99 -2.12 -29.23
C GLN A 553 25.09 -1.92 -28.21
N VAL A 554 25.28 -2.90 -27.33
CA VAL A 554 26.28 -2.86 -26.26
C VAL A 554 27.45 -3.78 -26.65
N GLU A 555 28.66 -3.26 -26.57
CA GLU A 555 29.89 -3.99 -26.84
C GLU A 555 30.75 -3.99 -25.57
N GLY A 556 31.05 -5.19 -25.05
CA GLY A 556 31.79 -5.39 -23.81
C GLY A 556 30.89 -5.66 -22.60
N ASP A 557 31.53 -6.03 -21.51
CA ASP A 557 30.87 -6.31 -20.23
C ASP A 557 30.85 -5.06 -19.34
N PHE A 558 29.84 -4.99 -18.47
CA PHE A 558 29.70 -3.90 -17.49
C PHE A 558 29.12 -4.44 -16.18
N PRO A 559 29.44 -3.81 -15.03
CA PRO A 559 28.87 -4.19 -13.75
C PRO A 559 27.37 -3.95 -13.73
N ARG A 560 26.63 -4.93 -13.22
CA ARG A 560 25.14 -4.85 -13.11
C ARG A 560 24.74 -4.79 -11.64
N TYR A 561 23.74 -3.97 -11.38
CA TYR A 561 23.10 -3.87 -10.07
C TYR A 561 22.50 -5.22 -9.64
N GLY A 562 22.63 -5.57 -8.36
CA GLY A 562 22.17 -6.84 -7.79
C GLY A 562 23.24 -7.93 -7.72
N ASN A 563 24.52 -7.57 -7.80
CA ASN A 563 25.65 -8.50 -7.72
C ASN A 563 26.68 -8.13 -6.66
N ASP A 564 26.35 -7.20 -5.76
CA ASP A 564 27.23 -6.64 -4.74
C ASP A 564 28.51 -6.03 -5.34
N ASP A 565 28.36 -5.34 -6.47
CA ASP A 565 29.44 -4.64 -7.17
C ASP A 565 29.31 -3.13 -6.94
N ASP A 566 30.23 -2.57 -6.14
CA ASP A 566 30.20 -1.16 -5.74
C ASP A 566 30.15 -0.19 -6.93
N ARG A 567 30.69 -0.56 -8.10
CA ARG A 567 30.65 0.28 -9.30
C ARG A 567 29.23 0.51 -9.82
N ALA A 568 28.35 -0.48 -9.72
CA ALA A 568 26.93 -0.36 -10.07
C ALA A 568 26.13 0.21 -8.90
N ASP A 569 26.44 -0.23 -7.68
CA ASP A 569 25.70 0.16 -6.47
C ASP A 569 25.88 1.65 -6.14
N GLU A 570 27.07 2.23 -6.38
CA GLU A 570 27.33 3.69 -6.29
C GLU A 570 26.49 4.51 -7.29
N ILE A 571 26.24 3.99 -8.48
CA ILE A 571 25.33 4.65 -9.45
C ILE A 571 23.91 4.61 -8.89
N ALA A 572 23.48 3.51 -8.29
CA ALA A 572 22.15 3.36 -7.70
C ALA A 572 21.92 4.34 -6.55
N THR A 573 22.82 4.43 -5.58
CA THR A 573 22.73 5.35 -4.46
C THR A 573 22.76 6.81 -4.91
N THR A 574 23.63 7.15 -5.86
CA THR A 574 23.72 8.50 -6.44
C THR A 574 22.44 8.90 -7.17
N LEU A 575 21.84 8.00 -7.97
CA LEU A 575 20.59 8.26 -8.69
C LEU A 575 19.45 8.57 -7.74
N LEU A 576 19.31 7.78 -6.66
CA LEU A 576 18.26 7.96 -5.67
C LEU A 576 18.37 9.31 -4.97
N SER A 577 19.53 9.62 -4.38
CA SER A 577 19.75 10.87 -3.67
C SER A 577 19.64 12.09 -4.58
N THR A 578 20.16 12.03 -5.82
CA THR A 578 20.05 13.12 -6.80
C THR A 578 18.60 13.46 -7.12
N PHE A 579 17.75 12.46 -7.38
CA PHE A 579 16.35 12.73 -7.72
C PHE A 579 15.57 13.29 -6.52
N LEU A 580 15.79 12.77 -5.32
CA LEU A 580 15.18 13.30 -4.09
C LEU A 580 15.58 14.76 -3.85
N GLU A 581 16.86 15.12 -4.00
CA GLU A 581 17.30 16.49 -3.81
C GLU A 581 16.62 17.46 -4.79
N LYS A 582 16.39 17.06 -6.04
CA LYS A 582 15.62 17.86 -6.99
C LYS A 582 14.18 18.11 -6.54
N LEU A 583 13.53 17.08 -5.98
CA LEU A 583 12.16 17.19 -5.45
C LEU A 583 12.09 18.12 -4.21
N LYS A 584 13.08 18.09 -3.33
CA LYS A 584 13.12 18.91 -2.09
C LYS A 584 13.15 20.41 -2.35
N HIS A 585 13.61 20.85 -3.51
CA HIS A 585 13.69 22.28 -3.86
C HIS A 585 12.39 22.86 -4.45
N ILE A 586 11.34 22.05 -4.62
CA ILE A 586 10.09 22.46 -5.25
C ILE A 586 9.00 22.61 -4.16
N HIS A 587 8.25 23.71 -4.23
CA HIS A 587 7.15 23.95 -3.31
C HIS A 587 6.04 22.92 -3.48
N THR A 588 5.69 22.24 -2.38
CA THR A 588 4.64 21.21 -2.33
C THR A 588 3.34 21.75 -1.74
N TYR A 589 2.24 21.15 -2.12
CA TYR A 589 0.91 21.52 -1.61
C TYR A 589 0.87 21.43 -0.06
N ARG A 590 0.39 22.49 0.58
CA ARG A 590 0.29 22.64 2.05
C ARG A 590 1.65 22.51 2.77
N ASP A 591 2.73 22.89 2.13
CA ASP A 591 4.10 22.81 2.69
C ASP A 591 4.46 21.40 3.20
N SER A 592 3.94 20.36 2.56
CA SER A 592 4.18 18.97 2.91
C SER A 592 5.64 18.56 2.63
N LYS A 593 6.18 17.65 3.45
CA LYS A 593 7.57 17.19 3.35
C LYS A 593 7.74 16.24 2.15
N PRO A 594 8.55 16.56 1.14
CA PRO A 594 8.82 15.66 0.02
C PRO A 594 9.51 14.37 0.50
N THR A 595 8.98 13.23 0.05
CA THR A 595 9.57 11.91 0.21
C THR A 595 9.58 11.20 -1.14
N THR A 596 10.40 10.16 -1.30
CA THR A 596 10.37 9.34 -2.51
C THR A 596 10.39 7.86 -2.18
N SER A 597 10.01 7.05 -3.16
CA SER A 597 10.02 5.58 -3.08
C SER A 597 10.63 4.96 -4.32
N ILE A 598 11.16 3.77 -4.17
CA ILE A 598 11.47 2.88 -5.28
C ILE A 598 10.47 1.72 -5.21
N LEU A 599 9.31 1.93 -5.83
CA LEU A 599 8.18 1.01 -5.77
C LEU A 599 7.34 1.15 -7.03
N THR A 600 7.11 0.07 -7.77
CA THR A 600 6.32 0.10 -9.02
C THR A 600 4.98 -0.62 -8.92
N ILE A 601 4.76 -1.41 -7.89
CA ILE A 601 3.62 -2.32 -7.83
C ILE A 601 3.68 -3.26 -9.06
N THR A 602 2.56 -3.69 -9.63
CA THR A 602 2.52 -4.41 -10.92
C THR A 602 2.49 -3.49 -12.14
N SER A 603 2.55 -2.19 -11.92
CA SER A 603 2.59 -1.18 -12.99
C SER A 603 3.89 -1.20 -13.80
N ASN A 604 4.93 -1.94 -13.35
CA ASN A 604 6.17 -2.18 -14.09
C ASN A 604 5.91 -2.71 -15.52
N VAL A 605 4.88 -3.54 -15.72
CA VAL A 605 4.46 -4.02 -17.04
C VAL A 605 3.94 -2.86 -17.91
N VAL A 606 3.06 -2.01 -17.36
CA VAL A 606 2.50 -0.84 -18.07
C VAL A 606 3.58 0.18 -18.41
N TYR A 607 4.49 0.45 -17.48
CA TYR A 607 5.66 1.33 -17.72
C TYR A 607 6.55 0.76 -18.81
N GLY A 608 6.84 -0.55 -18.77
CA GLY A 608 7.67 -1.22 -19.75
C GLY A 608 7.08 -1.15 -21.16
N LYS A 609 5.78 -1.37 -21.31
CA LYS A 609 5.07 -1.22 -22.59
C LYS A 609 5.22 0.18 -23.19
N ALA A 610 5.26 1.21 -22.36
CA ALA A 610 5.40 2.59 -22.79
C ALA A 610 6.85 3.02 -23.04
N THR A 611 7.84 2.24 -22.62
CA THR A 611 9.26 2.57 -22.66
C THR A 611 9.96 1.87 -23.83
N GLY A 612 10.78 2.59 -24.57
CA GLY A 612 11.64 2.09 -25.65
C GLY A 612 12.77 1.19 -25.15
N SER A 613 13.63 0.70 -26.04
CA SER A 613 14.84 -0.02 -25.69
C SER A 613 15.78 0.85 -24.84
N LEU A 614 16.56 0.24 -23.97
CA LEU A 614 17.45 0.91 -23.03
C LEU A 614 18.91 0.45 -23.22
N PRO A 615 19.89 1.29 -22.84
CA PRO A 615 21.31 0.97 -22.96
C PRO A 615 21.78 -0.27 -22.19
N ASP A 616 21.03 -0.74 -21.20
CA ASP A 616 21.32 -1.97 -20.46
C ASP A 616 21.05 -3.26 -21.24
N GLY A 617 20.45 -3.15 -22.44
CA GLY A 617 20.08 -4.25 -23.32
C GLY A 617 18.59 -4.60 -23.31
N ARG A 618 17.78 -4.01 -22.41
CA ARG A 618 16.33 -4.20 -22.36
C ARG A 618 15.68 -3.73 -23.67
N LYS A 619 14.76 -4.49 -24.22
CA LYS A 619 14.08 -4.17 -25.47
C LYS A 619 12.76 -3.42 -25.25
N ALA A 620 12.38 -2.64 -26.26
CA ALA A 620 11.15 -1.85 -26.25
C ALA A 620 9.92 -2.71 -25.94
N GLY A 621 9.13 -2.29 -24.96
CA GLY A 621 7.89 -2.96 -24.58
C GLY A 621 8.04 -4.07 -23.55
N GLU A 622 9.23 -4.54 -23.24
CA GLU A 622 9.46 -5.48 -22.15
C GLU A 622 9.12 -4.84 -20.79
N PRO A 623 8.66 -5.59 -19.78
CA PRO A 623 8.44 -5.06 -18.42
C PRO A 623 9.71 -4.41 -17.86
N LEU A 624 9.54 -3.36 -17.04
CA LEU A 624 10.62 -2.87 -16.18
C LEU A 624 10.76 -3.75 -14.94
N ALA A 625 11.92 -3.75 -14.32
CA ALA A 625 12.09 -4.42 -13.02
C ALA A 625 11.15 -3.80 -11.96
N PRO A 626 10.53 -4.59 -11.07
CA PRO A 626 9.64 -4.09 -10.05
C PRO A 626 10.41 -3.48 -8.88
N GLY A 627 10.04 -2.27 -8.46
CA GLY A 627 10.65 -1.61 -7.31
C GLY A 627 12.16 -1.47 -7.43
N ALA A 628 12.87 -1.81 -6.36
CA ALA A 628 14.32 -1.81 -6.27
C ALA A 628 14.97 -3.14 -6.68
N ASN A 629 14.17 -4.09 -7.17
CA ASN A 629 14.71 -5.34 -7.69
C ASN A 629 15.70 -5.09 -8.82
N PRO A 630 16.79 -5.86 -8.91
CA PRO A 630 17.67 -5.85 -10.07
C PRO A 630 16.93 -6.14 -11.37
N SER A 631 17.51 -5.71 -12.49
CA SER A 631 16.98 -5.97 -13.83
C SER A 631 16.95 -7.48 -14.12
N TYR A 632 15.99 -7.94 -14.92
CA TYR A 632 15.85 -9.36 -15.25
C TYR A 632 17.14 -9.93 -15.86
N GLY A 633 17.65 -11.02 -15.27
CA GLY A 633 18.89 -11.67 -15.69
C GLY A 633 20.17 -10.95 -15.25
N ALA A 634 20.09 -9.85 -14.49
CA ALA A 634 21.25 -9.16 -13.95
C ALA A 634 21.87 -9.90 -12.76
N GLU A 635 21.05 -10.55 -11.94
CA GLU A 635 21.46 -11.28 -10.72
C GLU A 635 22.17 -12.58 -11.06
N GLN A 636 23.48 -12.62 -10.92
CA GLN A 636 24.32 -13.78 -11.24
C GLN A 636 25.04 -14.37 -10.04
N ASN A 637 25.18 -13.60 -8.95
CA ASN A 637 25.98 -13.96 -7.77
C ASN A 637 25.14 -14.56 -6.63
N GLY A 638 23.86 -14.86 -6.84
CA GLY A 638 22.94 -15.48 -5.87
C GLY A 638 22.17 -14.48 -5.02
N LEU A 639 21.33 -15.01 -4.12
CA LEU A 639 20.41 -14.24 -3.32
C LEU A 639 21.11 -13.19 -2.44
N LEU A 640 22.15 -13.57 -1.72
CA LEU A 640 22.81 -12.68 -0.77
C LEU A 640 23.46 -11.48 -1.47
N ALA A 641 24.06 -11.67 -2.65
CA ALA A 641 24.63 -10.56 -3.42
C ALA A 641 23.54 -9.59 -3.91
N SER A 642 22.39 -10.13 -4.34
CA SER A 642 21.23 -9.30 -4.71
C SER A 642 20.73 -8.46 -3.52
N LEU A 643 20.57 -9.09 -2.37
CA LEU A 643 20.16 -8.43 -1.13
C LEU A 643 21.16 -7.36 -0.69
N ASN A 644 22.47 -7.65 -0.75
CA ASN A 644 23.52 -6.69 -0.38
C ASN A 644 23.48 -5.43 -1.25
N SER A 645 23.29 -5.55 -2.57
CA SER A 645 23.15 -4.38 -3.45
C SER A 645 21.96 -3.51 -3.05
N VAL A 646 20.79 -4.11 -2.76
CA VAL A 646 19.61 -3.37 -2.34
C VAL A 646 19.78 -2.74 -0.96
N ALA A 647 20.47 -3.41 -0.03
CA ALA A 647 20.72 -2.91 1.32
C ALA A 647 21.60 -1.65 1.37
N LYS A 648 22.37 -1.36 0.31
CA LYS A 648 23.17 -0.12 0.19
C LYS A 648 22.34 1.13 -0.09
N LEU A 649 21.07 0.99 -0.48
CA LEU A 649 20.15 2.12 -0.69
C LEU A 649 19.71 2.69 0.67
N ASP A 650 20.03 3.95 0.92
CA ASP A 650 19.71 4.59 2.19
C ASP A 650 18.19 4.83 2.33
N TYR A 651 17.61 4.36 3.44
CA TYR A 651 16.20 4.58 3.73
C TYR A 651 15.87 6.07 3.93
N GLU A 652 16.80 6.88 4.44
CA GLU A 652 16.59 8.33 4.60
C GLU A 652 16.40 9.05 3.25
N ASP A 653 16.96 8.50 2.17
CA ASP A 653 16.75 8.98 0.80
C ASP A 653 15.45 8.46 0.17
N ALA A 654 14.78 7.51 0.81
CA ALA A 654 13.55 6.89 0.29
C ALA A 654 12.52 6.61 1.39
N LEU A 655 12.17 7.62 2.17
CA LEU A 655 11.22 7.50 3.30
C LEU A 655 9.81 7.03 2.90
N ASP A 656 9.48 7.06 1.61
CA ASP A 656 8.25 6.49 1.06
C ASP A 656 8.42 5.01 0.63
N GLY A 657 9.60 4.43 0.88
CA GLY A 657 9.91 3.01 0.88
C GLY A 657 10.74 2.49 -0.30
N ILE A 658 11.49 1.42 -0.03
CA ILE A 658 12.33 0.71 -0.99
C ILE A 658 11.80 -0.72 -1.11
N SER A 659 11.01 -1.01 -2.15
CA SER A 659 10.40 -2.33 -2.34
C SER A 659 11.37 -3.32 -2.96
N ASN A 660 11.59 -4.43 -2.26
CA ASN A 660 12.36 -5.58 -2.75
C ASN A 660 11.50 -6.85 -2.65
N THR A 661 11.47 -7.66 -3.70
CA THR A 661 10.71 -8.91 -3.74
C THR A 661 11.61 -10.03 -4.26
N GLN A 662 11.83 -11.04 -3.45
CA GLN A 662 12.66 -12.19 -3.80
C GLN A 662 11.81 -13.46 -3.92
N THR A 663 12.11 -14.25 -4.96
CA THR A 663 11.56 -15.60 -5.11
C THR A 663 12.67 -16.59 -4.90
N ILE A 664 12.49 -17.50 -3.95
CA ILE A 664 13.50 -18.46 -3.51
C ILE A 664 12.97 -19.87 -3.76
N ASN A 665 13.75 -20.69 -4.43
CA ASN A 665 13.44 -22.09 -4.55
C ASN A 665 13.46 -22.74 -3.14
N PRO A 666 12.45 -23.51 -2.73
CA PRO A 666 12.42 -24.14 -1.41
C PRO A 666 13.70 -24.89 -1.06
N ASP A 667 14.31 -25.59 -2.01
CA ASP A 667 15.53 -26.37 -1.79
C ASP A 667 16.77 -25.51 -1.53
N ALA A 668 16.76 -24.23 -1.92
CA ALA A 668 17.82 -23.29 -1.58
C ALA A 668 17.75 -22.85 -0.10
N LEU A 669 16.56 -22.88 0.51
CA LEU A 669 16.39 -22.59 1.94
C LEU A 669 16.57 -23.82 2.82
N GLY A 670 16.32 -25.06 2.32
CA GLY A 670 16.45 -26.28 3.11
C GLY A 670 15.49 -27.38 2.67
N HIS A 671 15.56 -28.52 3.35
CA HIS A 671 14.84 -29.73 2.97
C HIS A 671 13.59 -30.02 3.82
N SER A 672 13.36 -29.23 4.86
CA SER A 672 12.14 -29.26 5.69
C SER A 672 11.64 -27.84 5.94
N ASP A 673 10.37 -27.67 6.28
CA ASP A 673 9.80 -26.35 6.56
C ASP A 673 10.43 -25.71 7.80
N ASP A 674 10.86 -26.52 8.78
CA ASP A 674 11.58 -26.05 9.96
C ASP A 674 12.97 -25.49 9.59
N GLU A 675 13.73 -26.20 8.77
CA GLU A 675 15.04 -25.76 8.26
C GLU A 675 14.89 -24.53 7.35
N ARG A 676 13.89 -24.51 6.47
CA ARG A 676 13.57 -23.36 5.60
C ARG A 676 13.24 -22.12 6.40
N SER A 677 12.45 -22.28 7.47
CA SER A 677 12.06 -21.19 8.35
C SER A 677 13.24 -20.61 9.11
N GLU A 678 14.12 -21.47 9.65
CA GLU A 678 15.34 -21.05 10.35
C GLU A 678 16.31 -20.33 9.42
N ASN A 679 16.55 -20.86 8.22
CA ASN A 679 17.42 -20.22 7.23
C ASN A 679 16.81 -18.90 6.71
N LEU A 680 15.48 -18.80 6.56
CA LEU A 680 14.85 -17.53 6.22
C LEU A 680 15.03 -16.48 7.32
N VAL A 681 14.98 -16.86 8.61
CA VAL A 681 15.29 -15.94 9.73
C VAL A 681 16.73 -15.43 9.61
N HIS A 682 17.71 -16.28 9.31
CA HIS A 682 19.10 -15.84 9.12
C HIS A 682 19.26 -14.87 7.94
N VAL A 683 18.52 -15.09 6.83
CA VAL A 683 18.51 -14.16 5.69
C VAL A 683 17.93 -12.82 6.09
N LEU A 684 16.79 -12.81 6.82
CA LEU A 684 16.13 -11.58 7.29
C LEU A 684 17.03 -10.82 8.27
N ASP A 685 17.62 -11.50 9.27
CA ASP A 685 18.55 -10.88 10.23
C ASP A 685 19.73 -10.24 9.48
N GLY A 686 20.40 -10.99 8.59
CA GLY A 686 21.56 -10.49 7.85
C GLY A 686 21.24 -9.35 6.88
N TYR A 687 20.07 -9.37 6.27
CA TYR A 687 19.63 -8.31 5.35
C TYR A 687 19.26 -7.02 6.09
N PHE A 688 18.45 -7.13 7.14
CA PHE A 688 17.98 -5.95 7.88
C PHE A 688 19.05 -5.33 8.79
N ASP A 689 19.97 -6.13 9.34
CA ASP A 689 21.11 -5.61 10.12
C ASP A 689 22.08 -4.75 9.27
N GLN A 690 22.04 -4.88 7.93
CA GLN A 690 22.77 -4.00 7.00
C GLN A 690 22.05 -2.66 6.74
N GLY A 691 20.86 -2.44 7.31
CA GLY A 691 20.08 -1.22 7.13
C GLY A 691 19.09 -1.26 5.96
N ALA A 692 18.87 -2.41 5.34
CA ALA A 692 17.85 -2.60 4.31
C ALA A 692 16.45 -2.28 4.85
N HIS A 693 15.55 -1.79 3.98
CA HIS A 693 14.23 -1.34 4.40
C HIS A 693 13.15 -2.43 4.40
N HIS A 694 12.97 -3.15 3.28
CA HIS A 694 11.79 -3.99 3.05
C HIS A 694 12.14 -5.25 2.29
N LEU A 695 11.44 -6.36 2.60
CA LEU A 695 11.53 -7.60 1.87
C LEU A 695 10.17 -8.30 1.74
N ASN A 696 9.78 -8.60 0.52
CA ASN A 696 8.79 -9.60 0.17
C ASN A 696 9.49 -10.94 -0.13
N VAL A 697 8.97 -12.02 0.41
CA VAL A 697 9.51 -13.36 0.18
C VAL A 697 8.46 -14.26 -0.44
N ASN A 698 8.81 -14.89 -1.56
CA ASN A 698 8.10 -15.99 -2.17
C ASN A 698 8.92 -17.27 -2.04
N VAL A 699 8.32 -18.36 -1.59
CA VAL A 699 9.01 -19.64 -1.44
C VAL A 699 8.30 -20.70 -2.29
N PHE A 700 8.66 -20.77 -3.57
CA PHE A 700 8.17 -21.76 -4.53
C PHE A 700 9.06 -21.80 -5.79
N GLY A 701 9.00 -22.90 -6.54
CA GLY A 701 9.70 -23.03 -7.83
C GLY A 701 8.88 -22.45 -9.00
N LYS A 702 9.55 -22.17 -10.13
CA LYS A 702 8.93 -21.65 -11.37
C LYS A 702 7.90 -22.63 -11.96
N GLU A 703 8.08 -23.93 -11.76
CA GLU A 703 7.20 -24.98 -12.25
C GLU A 703 5.78 -24.80 -11.70
N LYS A 704 5.65 -24.43 -10.44
CA LYS A 704 4.37 -24.17 -9.80
C LYS A 704 3.64 -22.98 -10.43
N LEU A 705 4.37 -21.91 -10.76
CA LEU A 705 3.82 -20.74 -11.45
C LEU A 705 3.33 -21.10 -12.87
N ILE A 706 4.11 -21.89 -13.60
CA ILE A 706 3.78 -22.32 -14.96
C ILE A 706 2.52 -23.22 -14.91
N ASP A 707 2.46 -24.17 -14.00
CA ASP A 707 1.30 -25.07 -13.85
C ASP A 707 0.04 -24.28 -13.44
N ALA A 708 0.16 -23.34 -12.49
CA ALA A 708 -0.94 -22.46 -12.08
C ALA A 708 -1.43 -21.55 -13.22
N MET A 709 -0.53 -21.11 -14.11
CA MET A 709 -0.86 -20.30 -15.28
C MET A 709 -1.57 -21.10 -16.37
N GLU A 710 -1.21 -22.38 -16.54
CA GLU A 710 -1.77 -23.26 -17.55
C GLU A 710 -3.04 -23.98 -17.07
N HIS A 711 -3.18 -24.18 -15.77
CA HIS A 711 -4.26 -24.90 -15.12
C HIS A 711 -4.91 -24.11 -13.97
N PRO A 712 -5.39 -22.87 -14.21
CA PRO A 712 -5.97 -22.01 -13.16
C PRO A 712 -7.25 -22.56 -12.53
N GLU A 713 -7.87 -23.58 -13.17
CA GLU A 713 -9.08 -24.27 -12.70
C GLU A 713 -8.82 -25.23 -11.52
N LYS A 714 -7.57 -25.62 -11.28
CA LYS A 714 -7.22 -26.52 -10.17
C LYS A 714 -7.54 -25.83 -8.83
N GLU A 715 -8.17 -26.56 -7.91
CA GLU A 715 -8.61 -26.03 -6.62
C GLU A 715 -7.44 -25.57 -5.74
N GLU A 716 -6.29 -26.22 -5.84
CA GLU A 716 -5.06 -25.84 -5.14
C GLU A 716 -4.55 -24.43 -5.49
N TYR A 717 -4.89 -23.90 -6.69
CA TYR A 717 -4.51 -22.56 -7.12
C TYR A 717 -5.55 -21.48 -6.81
N ALA A 718 -6.73 -21.85 -6.33
CA ALA A 718 -7.81 -20.89 -6.03
C ALA A 718 -7.41 -19.78 -5.07
N ASN A 719 -6.52 -20.07 -4.12
CA ASN A 719 -5.98 -19.14 -3.14
C ASN A 719 -4.45 -19.03 -3.23
N PHE A 720 -3.84 -19.50 -4.31
CA PHE A 720 -2.39 -19.41 -4.47
C PHE A 720 -1.97 -17.94 -4.51
N THR A 721 -1.42 -17.48 -3.39
CA THR A 721 -1.01 -16.11 -3.16
C THR A 721 0.48 -15.95 -3.43
N ILE A 722 0.84 -14.87 -4.11
CA ILE A 722 2.23 -14.49 -4.38
C ILE A 722 2.47 -13.04 -3.97
N ARG A 723 3.68 -12.74 -3.55
CA ARG A 723 4.18 -11.37 -3.36
C ARG A 723 4.67 -10.82 -4.69
N VAL A 724 4.29 -9.59 -5.02
CA VAL A 724 4.64 -8.99 -6.33
C VAL A 724 5.53 -7.76 -6.25
N SER A 725 5.16 -6.75 -5.50
CA SER A 725 5.98 -5.56 -5.22
C SER A 725 5.27 -4.73 -4.15
N GLY A 726 5.61 -4.96 -2.88
CA GLY A 726 5.01 -4.30 -1.72
C GLY A 726 3.60 -4.78 -1.34
N TYR A 727 3.03 -5.78 -2.04
CA TYR A 727 1.75 -6.40 -1.71
C TYR A 727 1.64 -7.81 -2.30
N ALA A 728 0.57 -8.52 -1.97
CA ALA A 728 0.28 -9.84 -2.48
C ALA A 728 -0.93 -9.83 -3.43
N VAL A 729 -0.98 -10.83 -4.29
CA VAL A 729 -2.10 -11.08 -5.20
C VAL A 729 -2.36 -12.59 -5.29
N LYS A 730 -3.57 -12.98 -5.68
CA LYS A 730 -3.79 -14.33 -6.16
C LYS A 730 -3.22 -14.45 -7.57
N PHE A 731 -2.31 -15.40 -7.79
CA PHE A 731 -1.59 -15.52 -9.06
C PHE A 731 -2.53 -15.72 -10.26
N ILE A 732 -3.61 -16.47 -10.06
CA ILE A 732 -4.59 -16.72 -11.12
C ILE A 732 -5.45 -15.49 -11.49
N ASP A 733 -5.49 -14.45 -10.65
CA ASP A 733 -6.22 -13.22 -10.90
C ASP A 733 -5.40 -12.20 -11.73
N LEU A 734 -4.11 -12.49 -11.95
CA LEU A 734 -3.24 -11.69 -12.81
C LEU A 734 -3.57 -11.87 -14.28
N THR A 735 -3.35 -10.82 -15.10
CA THR A 735 -3.38 -10.97 -16.54
C THR A 735 -2.25 -11.89 -17.02
N ARG A 736 -2.41 -12.55 -18.18
CA ARG A 736 -1.37 -13.43 -18.74
C ARG A 736 -0.01 -12.75 -18.86
N GLU A 737 0.03 -11.48 -19.22
CA GLU A 737 1.27 -10.70 -19.33
C GLU A 737 1.95 -10.51 -17.97
N GLN A 738 1.17 -10.26 -16.92
CA GLN A 738 1.69 -10.11 -15.56
C GLN A 738 2.14 -11.45 -14.97
N GLN A 739 1.45 -12.55 -15.29
CA GLN A 739 1.89 -13.90 -14.93
C GLN A 739 3.25 -14.22 -15.58
N LEU A 740 3.40 -13.89 -16.85
CA LEU A 740 4.67 -14.06 -17.58
C LEU A 740 5.78 -13.19 -17.00
N ASP A 741 5.48 -11.93 -16.59
CA ASP A 741 6.41 -11.06 -15.90
C ASP A 741 6.92 -11.70 -14.59
N VAL A 742 6.01 -12.22 -13.77
CA VAL A 742 6.36 -12.90 -12.50
C VAL A 742 7.23 -14.14 -12.76
N ILE A 743 6.89 -14.95 -13.76
CA ILE A 743 7.67 -16.15 -14.14
C ILE A 743 9.07 -15.78 -14.65
N ALA A 744 9.20 -14.62 -15.33
CA ALA A 744 10.48 -14.14 -15.85
C ALA A 744 11.43 -13.62 -14.78
N ARG A 745 10.93 -13.29 -13.58
CA ARG A 745 11.76 -12.81 -12.46
C ARG A 745 12.77 -13.86 -12.02
N THR A 746 13.84 -13.40 -11.40
CA THR A 746 14.84 -14.30 -10.84
C THR A 746 14.21 -15.21 -9.77
N CYS A 747 14.49 -16.50 -9.87
CA CYS A 747 14.20 -17.47 -8.82
C CYS A 747 15.55 -18.00 -8.34
N HIS A 748 15.87 -17.76 -7.09
CA HIS A 748 17.16 -18.11 -6.54
C HIS A 748 17.22 -19.61 -6.19
N ASP A 749 18.09 -20.34 -6.86
CA ASP A 749 18.37 -21.77 -6.59
C ASP A 749 19.51 -21.96 -5.59
N ARG A 750 20.14 -20.87 -5.15
CA ARG A 750 21.23 -20.84 -4.14
C ARG A 750 21.19 -19.53 -3.36
N MET A 751 21.70 -19.59 -2.16
CA MET A 751 21.91 -18.44 -1.28
C MET A 751 22.97 -17.48 -1.80
#